data_1bff0c81e5e87da08efa7e1d683c2a18
#
_entry.id   1bff0c81e5e87da08efa7e1d683c2a18
#
_cell.length_a   1.000
_cell.length_b   1.000
_cell.length_c   1.000
_cell.angle_alpha   90.00
_cell.angle_beta   90.00
_cell.angle_gamma   90.00
#
_symmetry.space_group_name_H-M   'P 1'
#
loop_
_entity.id
_entity.type
_entity.pdbx_description
1 polymer ?
#
loop_
_entity_poly.entity_id
_entity_poly.type
_entity_poly.pdbx_seq_one_letter_code
_entity_poly.pdbx_strand_id
1 'polypeptide(L)'
;MRKFIGAILFLFCMFADNAGAQVNKQYFVWVGRDMVMDSRYREAIETLNILLRADPDAYEGYFWRGIAKYHLDDLLGAERDFTLTLAKNPVYTNAYQFRALTRSRLGNYDDAMKDFDEAIELRPDYPAPYYSRGVTNILTGRYREAVDDFNMYMRFNQRDADAYANRGTAYLHLQDTVAAYEDFGRAIRTNREYPRGYLERGSLYMEQGRYDEALADFDTAVRCDTSYIPAYFSRAMVYYRKHNLQAALADFDRVLELDPTSSVTYFNRALVRTETGDYNRALEDYDQVAAYSPGNVIVYYNRAGLRFRLGELQGALEDYDRAIELYPDFANAYLGRASVKYLLRDSEGAERDRSVAERKIAEYRARLEGESEVSFADTSRQFDKLLSFDTQLSDGPVRNTAMGTKERITLRPSYGFTLRSDAEPGRGLILHPGEAEAEEFIASLGDASVVFGCEGSDMAAAALVRKDEAVSADIAANGSRWQAYFMRGMTQALLKQYTNAVGALSTAITLSPRNPFLYIARSAVQAEMTDFISSMDNGYSRISPESDRSARMRDAARTYDYDEAISDLNKAAKLNPNLPCIYYNRGNLFALSGRFPEAFEEYSHAIALDPGLAEAYFNRGLVQIYMKDTRKGLLDISK
;
A
#
# COMPACT_ATOMS: atom_id res chain seq x y z
N MET A 1 -31.07 -29.08 0.80
CA MET A 1 -30.39 -29.14 2.10
C MET A 1 -30.29 -27.77 2.80
N ARG A 2 -29.84 -26.67 2.15
CA ARG A 2 -29.72 -25.33 2.81
C ARG A 2 -31.02 -24.76 3.41
N LYS A 3 -32.16 -25.00 2.80
CA LYS A 3 -33.48 -24.56 3.34
C LYS A 3 -33.99 -25.41 4.53
N PHE A 4 -33.48 -26.64 4.67
CA PHE A 4 -33.86 -27.55 5.76
C PHE A 4 -33.09 -27.24 7.06
N ILE A 5 -31.85 -26.82 6.95
CA ILE A 5 -31.01 -26.43 8.11
C ILE A 5 -31.52 -25.12 8.72
N GLY A 6 -31.89 -24.15 7.88
CA GLY A 6 -32.50 -22.89 8.35
C GLY A 6 -33.83 -23.07 9.03
N ALA A 7 -34.68 -24.01 8.57
CA ALA A 7 -35.98 -24.31 9.18
C ALA A 7 -35.83 -25.03 10.52
N ILE A 8 -34.85 -25.89 10.69
CA ILE A 8 -34.55 -26.59 11.96
C ILE A 8 -34.00 -25.61 13.00
N LEU A 9 -33.13 -24.68 12.60
CA LEU A 9 -32.62 -23.59 13.45
C LEU A 9 -33.75 -22.63 13.87
N PHE A 10 -34.69 -22.31 12.99
CA PHE A 10 -35.82 -21.43 13.29
C PHE A 10 -36.87 -22.12 14.20
N LEU A 11 -37.12 -23.41 14.02
CA LEU A 11 -37.99 -24.18 14.93
C LEU A 11 -37.35 -24.32 16.31
N PHE A 12 -36.03 -24.47 16.42
CA PHE A 12 -35.34 -24.54 17.72
C PHE A 12 -35.42 -23.21 18.50
N CYS A 13 -35.40 -22.07 17.80
CA CYS A 13 -35.55 -20.74 18.42
C CYS A 13 -37.00 -20.47 18.90
N MET A 14 -38.03 -21.03 18.22
CA MET A 14 -39.42 -20.79 18.59
C MET A 14 -39.91 -21.63 19.79
N PHE A 15 -39.19 -22.70 20.14
CA PHE A 15 -39.52 -23.55 21.31
C PHE A 15 -38.68 -23.23 22.55
N ALA A 16 -37.79 -22.24 22.50
CA ALA A 16 -36.85 -21.90 23.58
C ALA A 16 -37.48 -21.07 24.72
N ASP A 17 -38.71 -20.55 24.55
CA ASP A 17 -39.35 -19.72 25.58
C ASP A 17 -40.04 -20.49 26.72
N ASN A 18 -40.14 -21.82 26.65
CA ASN A 18 -40.83 -22.61 27.71
C ASN A 18 -40.24 -23.98 28.08
N ALA A 19 -39.09 -24.34 27.57
CA ALA A 19 -38.34 -25.49 28.10
C ALA A 19 -36.91 -25.06 28.23
N GLY A 20 -36.28 -25.17 29.40
CA GLY A 20 -34.86 -24.91 29.61
C GLY A 20 -33.96 -25.83 28.76
N ALA A 21 -34.00 -25.64 27.46
CA ALA A 21 -33.13 -26.27 26.51
C ALA A 21 -31.73 -25.73 26.77
N GLN A 22 -30.94 -26.48 27.54
CA GLN A 22 -29.56 -26.23 27.85
C GLN A 22 -28.79 -26.24 26.52
N VAL A 23 -28.48 -25.04 26.00
CA VAL A 23 -27.66 -24.87 24.79
C VAL A 23 -26.39 -25.68 25.01
N ASN A 24 -26.14 -26.68 24.19
CA ASN A 24 -24.90 -27.46 24.28
C ASN A 24 -23.73 -26.59 23.88
N LYS A 25 -23.17 -25.87 24.85
CA LYS A 25 -22.07 -24.92 24.69
C LYS A 25 -20.85 -25.54 23.98
N GLN A 26 -20.51 -26.78 24.35
CA GLN A 26 -19.38 -27.50 23.75
C GLN A 26 -19.60 -27.80 22.28
N TYR A 27 -20.84 -28.02 21.85
CA TYR A 27 -21.18 -28.20 20.45
C TYR A 27 -20.83 -26.94 19.62
N PHE A 28 -21.20 -25.75 20.10
CA PHE A 28 -20.88 -24.50 19.40
C PHE A 28 -19.39 -24.18 19.38
N VAL A 29 -18.64 -24.48 20.46
CA VAL A 29 -17.18 -24.36 20.48
C VAL A 29 -16.58 -25.29 19.44
N TRP A 30 -17.02 -26.57 19.43
CA TRP A 30 -16.49 -27.55 18.50
C TRP A 30 -16.79 -27.20 17.04
N VAL A 31 -18.03 -26.81 16.73
CA VAL A 31 -18.45 -26.40 15.37
C VAL A 31 -17.72 -25.14 14.94
N GLY A 32 -17.63 -24.14 15.83
CA GLY A 32 -16.91 -22.90 15.52
C GLY A 32 -15.42 -23.14 15.26
N ARG A 33 -14.78 -24.01 16.06
CA ARG A 33 -13.40 -24.45 15.84
C ARG A 33 -13.24 -25.18 14.50
N ASP A 34 -14.11 -26.12 14.20
CA ASP A 34 -14.09 -26.90 12.96
C ASP A 34 -14.22 -25.97 11.73
N MET A 35 -15.14 -25.01 11.78
CA MET A 35 -15.28 -23.99 10.74
C MET A 35 -14.02 -23.12 10.57
N VAL A 36 -13.33 -22.79 11.67
CA VAL A 36 -12.04 -22.06 11.61
C VAL A 36 -10.98 -22.92 10.92
N MET A 37 -10.90 -24.19 11.26
CA MET A 37 -9.96 -25.15 10.65
C MET A 37 -10.23 -25.35 9.15
N ASP A 38 -11.51 -25.29 8.74
CA ASP A 38 -11.95 -25.34 7.34
C ASP A 38 -11.86 -23.98 6.62
N SER A 39 -11.24 -22.97 7.23
CA SER A 39 -11.13 -21.60 6.68
C SER A 39 -12.49 -20.91 6.43
N ARG A 40 -13.57 -21.37 7.05
CA ARG A 40 -14.92 -20.80 6.98
C ARG A 40 -15.11 -19.73 8.05
N TYR A 41 -14.23 -18.72 8.04
CA TYR A 41 -14.09 -17.77 9.15
C TYR A 41 -15.35 -16.95 9.44
N ARG A 42 -16.09 -16.51 8.40
CA ARG A 42 -17.35 -15.74 8.60
C ARG A 42 -18.42 -16.56 9.30
N GLU A 43 -18.61 -17.80 8.86
CA GLU A 43 -19.57 -18.72 9.47
C GLU A 43 -19.17 -19.10 10.91
N ALA A 44 -17.86 -19.25 11.15
CA ALA A 44 -17.33 -19.46 12.49
C ALA A 44 -17.69 -18.29 13.43
N ILE A 45 -17.52 -17.04 12.98
CA ILE A 45 -17.86 -15.84 13.77
C ILE A 45 -19.36 -15.82 14.11
N GLU A 46 -20.24 -16.11 13.15
CA GLU A 46 -21.69 -16.17 13.38
C GLU A 46 -22.06 -17.23 14.42
N THR A 47 -21.50 -18.44 14.26
CA THR A 47 -21.74 -19.57 15.19
C THR A 47 -21.24 -19.25 16.60
N LEU A 48 -20.04 -18.69 16.72
CA LEU A 48 -19.44 -18.34 18.00
C LEU A 48 -20.14 -17.13 18.66
N ASN A 49 -20.72 -16.23 17.87
CA ASN A 49 -21.58 -15.16 18.39
C ASN A 49 -22.85 -15.71 19.07
N ILE A 50 -23.42 -16.82 18.56
CA ILE A 50 -24.55 -17.49 19.19
C ILE A 50 -24.13 -18.04 20.56
N LEU A 51 -22.98 -18.74 20.61
CA LEU A 51 -22.40 -19.22 21.86
C LEU A 51 -22.22 -18.10 22.88
N LEU A 52 -21.56 -17.01 22.47
CA LEU A 52 -21.18 -15.91 23.37
C LEU A 52 -22.36 -15.05 23.84
N ARG A 53 -23.52 -15.09 23.13
CA ARG A 53 -24.79 -14.54 23.62
C ARG A 53 -25.40 -15.43 24.71
N ALA A 54 -25.30 -16.74 24.54
CA ALA A 54 -25.82 -17.72 25.49
C ALA A 54 -24.90 -17.89 26.71
N ASP A 55 -23.59 -17.74 26.53
CA ASP A 55 -22.56 -17.86 27.55
C ASP A 55 -21.45 -16.83 27.37
N PRO A 56 -21.58 -15.63 27.96
CA PRO A 56 -20.56 -14.60 27.90
C PRO A 56 -19.26 -14.95 28.64
N ASP A 57 -19.20 -16.06 29.36
CA ASP A 57 -17.99 -16.51 30.05
C ASP A 57 -17.23 -17.62 29.30
N ALA A 58 -17.73 -18.05 28.14
CA ALA A 58 -17.09 -19.06 27.31
C ALA A 58 -15.80 -18.53 26.67
N TYR A 59 -14.66 -18.60 27.38
CA TYR A 59 -13.36 -18.09 26.90
C TYR A 59 -12.93 -18.73 25.58
N GLU A 60 -13.23 -20.00 25.33
CA GLU A 60 -12.93 -20.69 24.07
C GLU A 60 -13.71 -20.07 22.89
N GLY A 61 -14.91 -19.58 23.13
CA GLY A 61 -15.72 -18.87 22.13
C GLY A 61 -15.03 -17.59 21.66
N TYR A 62 -14.52 -16.79 22.59
CA TYR A 62 -13.74 -15.60 22.25
C TYR A 62 -12.44 -15.99 21.53
N PHE A 63 -11.72 -17.02 22.01
CA PHE A 63 -10.47 -17.46 21.39
C PHE A 63 -10.65 -17.83 19.91
N TRP A 64 -11.59 -18.74 19.61
CA TRP A 64 -11.80 -19.18 18.23
C TRP A 64 -12.38 -18.08 17.34
N ARG A 65 -13.20 -17.18 17.89
CA ARG A 65 -13.67 -15.99 17.16
C ARG A 65 -12.51 -15.02 16.89
N GLY A 66 -11.60 -14.85 17.81
CA GLY A 66 -10.37 -14.09 17.65
C GLY A 66 -9.49 -14.65 16.52
N ILE A 67 -9.32 -15.98 16.46
CA ILE A 67 -8.63 -16.67 15.36
C ILE A 67 -9.30 -16.39 14.02
N ALA A 68 -10.63 -16.54 13.94
CA ALA A 68 -11.38 -16.27 12.71
C ALA A 68 -11.22 -14.81 12.23
N LYS A 69 -11.28 -13.84 13.15
CA LYS A 69 -11.06 -12.43 12.86
C LYS A 69 -9.63 -12.14 12.43
N TYR A 70 -8.63 -12.76 13.07
CA TYR A 70 -7.23 -12.65 12.70
C TYR A 70 -6.99 -13.05 11.23
N HIS A 71 -7.60 -14.16 10.79
CA HIS A 71 -7.49 -14.61 9.41
C HIS A 71 -8.30 -13.76 8.42
N LEU A 72 -9.33 -13.04 8.88
CA LEU A 72 -10.06 -12.05 8.07
C LEU A 72 -9.44 -10.66 8.10
N ASP A 73 -8.26 -10.50 8.71
CA ASP A 73 -7.53 -9.24 8.86
C ASP A 73 -8.22 -8.22 9.80
N ASP A 74 -9.25 -8.64 10.56
CA ASP A 74 -9.83 -7.86 11.65
C ASP A 74 -8.93 -7.98 12.90
N LEU A 75 -7.75 -7.34 12.83
CA LEU A 75 -6.73 -7.47 13.88
C LEU A 75 -7.17 -6.85 15.21
N LEU A 76 -7.86 -5.71 15.18
CA LEU A 76 -8.37 -5.08 16.41
C LEU A 76 -9.49 -5.91 17.06
N GLY A 77 -10.36 -6.46 16.26
CA GLY A 77 -11.38 -7.38 16.74
C GLY A 77 -10.78 -8.67 17.30
N ALA A 78 -9.70 -9.16 16.71
CA ALA A 78 -8.96 -10.33 17.19
C ALA A 78 -8.26 -10.04 18.53
N GLU A 79 -7.52 -8.92 18.65
CA GLU A 79 -6.85 -8.52 19.90
C GLU A 79 -7.85 -8.38 21.05
N ARG A 80 -9.02 -7.79 20.77
CA ARG A 80 -10.09 -7.66 21.76
C ARG A 80 -10.60 -9.04 22.22
N ASP A 81 -10.85 -9.95 21.29
CA ASP A 81 -11.36 -11.28 21.61
C ASP A 81 -10.30 -12.10 22.37
N PHE A 82 -9.02 -12.02 22.04
CA PHE A 82 -7.96 -12.66 22.82
C PHE A 82 -7.80 -12.03 24.21
N THR A 83 -8.00 -10.73 24.33
CA THR A 83 -7.98 -10.03 25.64
C THR A 83 -9.17 -10.49 26.51
N LEU A 84 -10.35 -10.66 25.93
CA LEU A 84 -11.51 -11.22 26.63
C LEU A 84 -11.27 -12.69 27.02
N THR A 85 -10.62 -13.48 26.15
CA THR A 85 -10.21 -14.85 26.47
C THR A 85 -9.34 -14.87 27.73
N LEU A 86 -8.31 -14.03 27.79
CA LEU A 86 -7.38 -13.95 28.91
C LEU A 86 -8.01 -13.36 30.18
N ALA A 87 -8.97 -12.46 30.05
CA ALA A 87 -9.75 -11.96 31.18
C ALA A 87 -10.60 -13.07 31.83
N LYS A 88 -11.04 -14.07 31.06
CA LYS A 88 -11.82 -15.22 31.56
C LYS A 88 -10.94 -16.41 31.93
N ASN A 89 -9.82 -16.62 31.25
CA ASN A 89 -8.86 -17.67 31.51
C ASN A 89 -7.42 -17.12 31.40
N PRO A 90 -6.83 -16.58 32.49
CA PRO A 90 -5.52 -15.96 32.48
C PRO A 90 -4.34 -16.91 32.21
N VAL A 91 -4.54 -18.21 32.27
CA VAL A 91 -3.49 -19.23 32.02
C VAL A 91 -3.59 -19.86 30.63
N TYR A 92 -4.42 -19.30 29.73
CA TYR A 92 -4.60 -19.85 28.40
C TYR A 92 -3.50 -19.41 27.44
N THR A 93 -2.41 -20.13 27.44
CA THR A 93 -1.15 -19.84 26.72
C THR A 93 -1.36 -19.49 25.25
N ASN A 94 -2.24 -20.20 24.54
CA ASN A 94 -2.52 -19.94 23.13
C ASN A 94 -3.08 -18.53 22.89
N ALA A 95 -3.86 -17.98 23.82
CA ALA A 95 -4.42 -16.64 23.67
C ALA A 95 -3.33 -15.56 23.80
N TYR A 96 -2.35 -15.74 24.68
CA TYR A 96 -1.18 -14.87 24.73
C TYR A 96 -0.41 -14.90 23.40
N GLN A 97 -0.11 -16.11 22.88
CA GLN A 97 0.61 -16.25 21.61
C GLN A 97 -0.12 -15.56 20.47
N PHE A 98 -1.43 -15.81 20.29
CA PHE A 98 -2.18 -15.21 19.19
C PHE A 98 -2.42 -13.71 19.39
N ARG A 99 -2.57 -13.22 20.63
CA ARG A 99 -2.62 -11.79 20.91
C ARG A 99 -1.28 -11.12 20.57
N ALA A 100 -0.17 -11.75 20.93
CA ALA A 100 1.16 -11.29 20.57
C ALA A 100 1.37 -11.22 19.05
N LEU A 101 0.98 -12.29 18.31
CA LEU A 101 1.01 -12.27 16.85
C LEU A 101 0.15 -11.14 16.26
N THR A 102 -1.03 -10.94 16.82
CA THR A 102 -1.94 -9.86 16.40
C THR A 102 -1.31 -8.49 16.65
N ARG A 103 -0.73 -8.28 17.84
CA ARG A 103 -0.02 -7.05 18.21
C ARG A 103 1.23 -6.80 17.36
N SER A 104 1.97 -7.85 17.03
CA SER A 104 3.12 -7.75 16.10
C SER A 104 2.67 -7.28 14.72
N ARG A 105 1.54 -7.81 14.21
CA ARG A 105 0.96 -7.35 12.94
C ARG A 105 0.43 -5.92 13.01
N LEU A 106 -0.01 -5.46 14.17
CA LEU A 106 -0.42 -4.07 14.42
C LEU A 106 0.78 -3.13 14.66
N GLY A 107 2.02 -3.63 14.69
CA GLY A 107 3.21 -2.85 14.98
C GLY A 107 3.44 -2.58 16.48
N ASN A 108 2.59 -3.13 17.36
CA ASN A 108 2.69 -2.97 18.82
C ASN A 108 3.68 -3.99 19.39
N TYR A 109 4.94 -3.91 18.97
CA TYR A 109 5.95 -4.92 19.26
C TYR A 109 6.26 -5.08 20.75
N ASP A 110 6.31 -3.99 21.53
CA ASP A 110 6.63 -4.05 22.96
C ASP A 110 5.57 -4.83 23.76
N ASP A 111 4.30 -4.65 23.43
CA ASP A 111 3.22 -5.41 24.08
C ASP A 111 3.11 -6.84 23.54
N ALA A 112 3.50 -7.06 22.27
CA ALA A 112 3.61 -8.41 21.72
C ALA A 112 4.70 -9.21 22.45
N MET A 113 5.86 -8.60 22.70
CA MET A 113 6.95 -9.25 23.44
C MET A 113 6.54 -9.68 24.85
N LYS A 114 5.81 -8.82 25.59
CA LYS A 114 5.27 -9.17 26.91
C LYS A 114 4.35 -10.39 26.85
N ASP A 115 3.47 -10.44 25.85
CA ASP A 115 2.56 -11.57 25.66
C ASP A 115 3.32 -12.87 25.29
N PHE A 116 4.36 -12.78 24.46
CA PHE A 116 5.21 -13.95 24.19
C PHE A 116 5.95 -14.41 25.45
N ASP A 117 6.45 -13.49 26.28
CA ASP A 117 7.13 -13.81 27.52
C ASP A 117 6.18 -14.53 28.49
N GLU A 118 4.95 -14.04 28.66
CA GLU A 118 3.91 -14.69 29.46
C GLU A 118 3.54 -16.09 28.92
N ALA A 119 3.43 -16.23 27.60
CA ALA A 119 3.17 -17.55 27.00
C ALA A 119 4.30 -18.54 27.28
N ILE A 120 5.55 -18.11 27.23
CA ILE A 120 6.74 -18.91 27.50
C ILE A 120 6.86 -19.22 29.01
N GLU A 121 6.58 -18.26 29.88
CA GLU A 121 6.59 -18.47 31.34
C GLU A 121 5.56 -19.51 31.76
N LEU A 122 4.33 -19.43 31.23
CA LEU A 122 3.26 -20.37 31.50
C LEU A 122 3.56 -21.80 30.96
N ARG A 123 4.22 -21.88 29.80
CA ARG A 123 4.55 -23.16 29.15
C ARG A 123 5.90 -23.11 28.45
N PRO A 124 7.00 -23.28 29.18
CA PRO A 124 8.35 -23.26 28.60
C PRO A 124 8.65 -24.38 27.59
N ASP A 125 7.86 -25.43 27.61
CA ASP A 125 7.93 -26.59 26.69
C ASP A 125 7.10 -26.39 25.40
N TYR A 126 6.38 -25.29 25.27
CA TYR A 126 5.57 -24.99 24.10
C TYR A 126 6.38 -24.20 23.05
N PRO A 127 6.72 -24.80 21.88
CA PRO A 127 7.70 -24.20 20.97
C PRO A 127 7.17 -22.98 20.20
N ALA A 128 5.87 -22.91 19.91
CA ALA A 128 5.32 -21.91 18.99
C ALA A 128 5.56 -20.44 19.41
N PRO A 129 5.46 -20.05 20.71
CA PRO A 129 5.80 -18.68 21.13
C PRO A 129 7.27 -18.30 20.85
N TYR A 130 8.23 -19.23 21.02
CA TYR A 130 9.63 -18.98 20.68
C TYR A 130 9.82 -18.68 19.20
N TYR A 131 9.20 -19.47 18.31
CA TYR A 131 9.26 -19.20 16.88
C TYR A 131 8.70 -17.82 16.54
N SER A 132 7.51 -17.51 17.05
CA SER A 132 6.82 -16.24 16.78
C SER A 132 7.58 -15.03 17.35
N ARG A 133 8.15 -15.17 18.56
CA ARG A 133 8.98 -14.14 19.19
C ARG A 133 10.29 -13.95 18.40
N GLY A 134 10.91 -15.03 17.94
CA GLY A 134 12.10 -14.98 17.10
C GLY A 134 11.86 -14.21 15.79
N VAL A 135 10.74 -14.47 15.10
CA VAL A 135 10.34 -13.69 13.91
C VAL A 135 10.12 -12.22 14.27
N THR A 136 9.42 -11.92 15.37
CA THR A 136 9.20 -10.54 15.83
C THR A 136 10.53 -9.87 16.21
N ASN A 137 11.48 -10.58 16.77
CA ASN A 137 12.83 -10.09 17.06
C ASN A 137 13.61 -9.73 15.79
N ILE A 138 13.49 -10.49 14.68
CA ILE A 138 14.06 -10.11 13.38
C ILE A 138 13.44 -8.78 12.91
N LEU A 139 12.12 -8.66 12.95
CA LEU A 139 11.40 -7.45 12.51
C LEU A 139 11.79 -6.19 13.31
N THR A 140 12.19 -6.38 14.55
CA THR A 140 12.60 -5.27 15.46
C THR A 140 14.10 -5.06 15.53
N GLY A 141 14.89 -5.79 14.72
CA GLY A 141 16.36 -5.67 14.69
C GLY A 141 17.07 -6.33 15.88
N ARG A 142 16.39 -7.12 16.69
CA ARG A 142 16.94 -7.86 17.85
C ARG A 142 17.43 -9.23 17.40
N TYR A 143 18.45 -9.24 16.54
CA TYR A 143 18.88 -10.46 15.83
C TYR A 143 19.50 -11.52 16.73
N ARG A 144 20.17 -11.12 17.84
CA ARG A 144 20.77 -12.08 18.77
C ARG A 144 19.68 -12.82 19.54
N GLU A 145 18.69 -12.11 20.03
CA GLU A 145 17.52 -12.67 20.70
C GLU A 145 16.70 -13.56 19.73
N ALA A 146 16.63 -13.20 18.46
CA ALA A 146 16.01 -14.04 17.45
C ALA A 146 16.74 -15.40 17.31
N VAL A 147 18.06 -15.39 17.26
CA VAL A 147 18.86 -16.61 17.21
C VAL A 147 18.60 -17.50 18.44
N ASP A 148 18.56 -16.91 19.64
CA ASP A 148 18.28 -17.63 20.88
C ASP A 148 16.88 -18.25 20.86
N ASP A 149 15.88 -17.52 20.40
CA ASP A 149 14.52 -18.02 20.28
C ASP A 149 14.40 -19.17 19.27
N PHE A 150 15.01 -19.05 18.08
CA PHE A 150 15.04 -20.16 17.13
C PHE A 150 15.82 -21.37 17.64
N ASN A 151 16.90 -21.15 18.41
CA ASN A 151 17.61 -22.23 19.10
C ASN A 151 16.68 -22.98 20.06
N MET A 152 15.88 -22.26 20.84
CA MET A 152 14.91 -22.88 21.74
C MET A 152 13.80 -23.59 20.98
N TYR A 153 13.24 -23.00 19.94
CA TYR A 153 12.24 -23.63 19.08
C TYR A 153 12.76 -24.96 18.49
N MET A 154 13.98 -24.97 17.95
CA MET A 154 14.58 -26.15 17.30
C MET A 154 14.96 -27.27 18.26
N ARG A 155 14.97 -27.07 19.58
CA ARG A 155 15.08 -28.16 20.55
C ARG A 155 13.88 -29.11 20.45
N PHE A 156 12.75 -28.61 20.04
CA PHE A 156 11.49 -29.35 19.89
C PHE A 156 11.21 -29.71 18.43
N ASN A 157 11.56 -28.83 17.49
CA ASN A 157 11.23 -28.95 16.08
C ASN A 157 12.49 -28.91 15.19
N GLN A 158 13.24 -30.00 15.15
CA GLN A 158 14.51 -30.09 14.40
C GLN A 158 14.34 -30.18 12.87
N ARG A 159 13.13 -30.41 12.38
CA ARG A 159 12.84 -30.61 10.95
C ARG A 159 11.96 -29.52 10.39
N ASP A 160 12.30 -28.27 10.68
CA ASP A 160 11.59 -27.08 10.21
C ASP A 160 12.54 -26.24 9.35
N ALA A 161 12.32 -26.23 8.02
CA ALA A 161 13.15 -25.50 7.07
C ALA A 161 13.03 -23.98 7.26
N ASP A 162 11.83 -23.49 7.62
CA ASP A 162 11.59 -22.07 7.87
C ASP A 162 12.36 -21.57 9.09
N ALA A 163 12.43 -22.38 10.15
CA ALA A 163 13.18 -22.01 11.35
C ALA A 163 14.69 -21.88 11.07
N TYR A 164 15.26 -22.78 10.27
CA TYR A 164 16.65 -22.67 9.83
C TYR A 164 16.84 -21.43 8.94
N ALA A 165 15.95 -21.19 7.97
CA ALA A 165 16.06 -20.04 7.09
C ALA A 165 15.96 -18.71 7.87
N ASN A 166 15.02 -18.60 8.81
CA ASN A 166 14.87 -17.40 9.65
C ASN A 166 16.08 -17.18 10.57
N ARG A 167 16.62 -18.25 11.17
CA ARG A 167 17.85 -18.12 11.97
C ARG A 167 19.04 -17.75 11.10
N GLY A 168 19.15 -18.30 9.89
CA GLY A 168 20.14 -17.91 8.91
C GLY A 168 20.05 -16.43 8.55
N THR A 169 18.83 -15.90 8.34
CA THR A 169 18.60 -14.47 8.13
C THR A 169 19.07 -13.64 9.32
N ALA A 170 18.78 -14.08 10.56
CA ALA A 170 19.26 -13.38 11.76
C ALA A 170 20.81 -13.37 11.83
N TYR A 171 21.48 -14.49 11.49
CA TYR A 171 22.94 -14.54 11.39
C TYR A 171 23.52 -13.62 10.32
N LEU A 172 22.85 -13.45 9.16
CA LEU A 172 23.27 -12.47 8.15
C LEU A 172 23.31 -11.05 8.70
N HIS A 173 22.26 -10.65 9.40
CA HIS A 173 22.21 -9.33 10.03
C HIS A 173 23.25 -9.16 11.15
N LEU A 174 23.69 -10.24 11.77
CA LEU A 174 24.80 -10.26 12.71
C LEU A 174 26.17 -10.35 12.02
N GLN A 175 26.20 -10.33 10.68
CA GLN A 175 27.40 -10.49 9.84
C GLN A 175 28.10 -11.85 10.01
N ASP A 176 27.43 -12.84 10.59
CA ASP A 176 27.91 -14.21 10.67
C ASP A 176 27.47 -15.03 9.42
N THR A 177 28.15 -14.74 8.32
CA THR A 177 27.87 -15.36 7.01
C THR A 177 28.12 -16.87 7.01
N VAL A 178 29.02 -17.37 7.88
CA VAL A 178 29.32 -18.80 7.98
C VAL A 178 28.14 -19.55 8.60
N ALA A 179 27.64 -19.05 9.74
CA ALA A 179 26.48 -19.64 10.40
C ALA A 179 25.21 -19.55 9.52
N ALA A 180 25.03 -18.41 8.83
CA ALA A 180 23.94 -18.24 7.88
C ALA A 180 23.98 -19.28 6.75
N TYR A 181 25.13 -19.46 6.11
CA TYR A 181 25.33 -20.44 5.05
C TYR A 181 25.03 -21.88 5.53
N GLU A 182 25.48 -22.24 6.73
CA GLU A 182 25.17 -23.55 7.32
C GLU A 182 23.67 -23.75 7.53
N ASP A 183 22.98 -22.73 8.03
CA ASP A 183 21.55 -22.79 8.30
C ASP A 183 20.72 -22.87 7.01
N PHE A 184 21.02 -22.10 5.98
CA PHE A 184 20.39 -22.26 4.67
C PHE A 184 20.65 -23.64 4.07
N GLY A 185 21.87 -24.16 4.22
CA GLY A 185 22.18 -25.53 3.87
C GLY A 185 21.39 -26.60 4.67
N ARG A 186 21.09 -26.32 5.94
CA ARG A 186 20.21 -27.19 6.78
C ARG A 186 18.77 -27.08 6.33
N ALA A 187 18.25 -25.88 6.04
CA ALA A 187 16.90 -25.68 5.50
C ALA A 187 16.69 -26.51 4.22
N ILE A 188 17.63 -26.45 3.27
CA ILE A 188 17.61 -27.25 2.04
C ILE A 188 17.65 -28.77 2.32
N ARG A 189 18.49 -29.23 3.26
CA ARG A 189 18.54 -30.64 3.61
C ARG A 189 17.25 -31.13 4.28
N THR A 190 16.59 -30.23 5.02
CA THR A 190 15.33 -30.53 5.72
C THR A 190 14.16 -30.63 4.74
N ASN A 191 14.11 -29.70 3.80
CA ASN A 191 13.14 -29.72 2.71
C ASN A 191 13.83 -29.35 1.37
N ARG A 192 13.97 -30.34 0.49
CA ARG A 192 14.62 -30.17 -0.82
C ARG A 192 13.78 -29.39 -1.82
N GLU A 193 12.50 -29.22 -1.56
CA GLU A 193 11.57 -28.45 -2.38
C GLU A 193 11.28 -27.06 -1.77
N TYR A 194 12.15 -26.55 -0.91
CA TYR A 194 12.02 -25.26 -0.24
C TYR A 194 12.78 -24.16 -1.00
N PRO A 195 12.11 -23.38 -1.86
CA PRO A 195 12.77 -22.44 -2.78
C PRO A 195 13.52 -21.33 -2.06
N ARG A 196 13.03 -20.87 -0.90
CA ARG A 196 13.69 -19.84 -0.10
C ARG A 196 15.09 -20.24 0.36
N GLY A 197 15.28 -21.50 0.79
CA GLY A 197 16.60 -21.96 1.21
C GLY A 197 17.65 -21.83 0.11
N TYR A 198 17.28 -22.15 -1.14
CA TYR A 198 18.15 -21.97 -2.31
C TYR A 198 18.34 -20.50 -2.66
N LEU A 199 17.27 -19.68 -2.58
CA LEU A 199 17.37 -18.25 -2.82
C LEU A 199 18.40 -17.61 -1.88
N GLU A 200 18.27 -17.82 -0.58
CA GLU A 200 19.13 -17.21 0.43
C GLU A 200 20.59 -17.67 0.28
N ARG A 201 20.81 -18.95 0.05
CA ARG A 201 22.17 -19.46 -0.17
C ARG A 201 22.76 -18.96 -1.49
N GLY A 202 21.95 -18.92 -2.54
CA GLY A 202 22.35 -18.36 -3.85
C GLY A 202 22.70 -16.87 -3.75
N SER A 203 21.98 -16.12 -2.93
CA SER A 203 22.28 -14.70 -2.67
C SER A 203 23.64 -14.53 -1.98
N LEU A 204 23.96 -15.38 -1.01
CA LEU A 204 25.30 -15.38 -0.41
C LEU A 204 26.40 -15.69 -1.42
N TYR A 205 26.18 -16.65 -2.33
CA TYR A 205 27.12 -16.95 -3.40
C TYR A 205 27.29 -15.73 -4.34
N MET A 206 26.20 -15.05 -4.67
CA MET A 206 26.23 -13.84 -5.52
C MET A 206 27.05 -12.73 -4.86
N GLU A 207 26.89 -12.46 -3.57
CA GLU A 207 27.67 -11.49 -2.81
C GLU A 207 29.17 -11.81 -2.79
N GLN A 208 29.50 -13.11 -2.75
CA GLN A 208 30.89 -13.61 -2.82
C GLN A 208 31.47 -13.60 -4.26
N GLY A 209 30.69 -13.18 -5.26
CA GLY A 209 31.10 -13.26 -6.67
C GLY A 209 31.10 -14.67 -7.26
N ARG A 210 30.55 -15.65 -6.57
CA ARG A 210 30.45 -17.06 -6.97
C ARG A 210 29.20 -17.27 -7.83
N TYR A 211 29.20 -16.64 -9.00
CA TYR A 211 28.00 -16.54 -9.83
C TYR A 211 27.48 -17.87 -10.38
N ASP A 212 28.36 -18.85 -10.63
CA ASP A 212 27.93 -20.16 -11.15
C ASP A 212 27.18 -20.97 -10.10
N GLU A 213 27.64 -20.93 -8.85
CA GLU A 213 26.95 -21.56 -7.73
C GLU A 213 25.64 -20.84 -7.39
N ALA A 214 25.62 -19.51 -7.48
CA ALA A 214 24.41 -18.72 -7.31
C ALA A 214 23.35 -19.11 -8.36
N LEU A 215 23.73 -19.21 -9.64
CA LEU A 215 22.83 -19.64 -10.72
C LEU A 215 22.28 -21.05 -10.49
N ALA A 216 23.12 -22.00 -10.04
CA ALA A 216 22.67 -23.36 -9.76
C ALA A 216 21.61 -23.42 -8.65
N ASP A 217 21.76 -22.57 -7.62
CA ASP A 217 20.78 -22.46 -6.55
C ASP A 217 19.50 -21.76 -7.02
N PHE A 218 19.59 -20.64 -7.73
CA PHE A 218 18.41 -19.94 -8.27
C PHE A 218 17.65 -20.79 -9.29
N ASP A 219 18.35 -21.54 -10.15
CA ASP A 219 17.74 -22.52 -11.05
C ASP A 219 16.95 -23.59 -10.29
N THR A 220 17.47 -24.01 -9.13
CA THR A 220 16.77 -24.98 -8.30
C THR A 220 15.57 -24.35 -7.60
N ALA A 221 15.69 -23.11 -7.09
CA ALA A 221 14.58 -22.38 -6.51
C ALA A 221 13.41 -22.21 -7.51
N VAL A 222 13.72 -21.84 -8.77
CA VAL A 222 12.73 -21.73 -9.85
C VAL A 222 12.08 -23.09 -10.18
N ARG A 223 12.83 -24.19 -10.11
CA ARG A 223 12.26 -25.53 -10.34
C ARG A 223 11.35 -25.97 -9.20
N CYS A 224 11.67 -25.59 -7.96
CA CYS A 224 10.83 -25.90 -6.80
C CYS A 224 9.51 -25.14 -6.84
N ASP A 225 9.55 -23.89 -7.28
CA ASP A 225 8.34 -23.05 -7.46
C ASP A 225 8.51 -22.14 -8.69
N THR A 226 7.79 -22.46 -9.75
CA THR A 226 7.79 -21.72 -11.03
C THR A 226 7.09 -20.35 -10.96
N SER A 227 6.48 -20.02 -9.83
CA SER A 227 5.89 -18.71 -9.53
C SER A 227 6.72 -17.90 -8.53
N TYR A 228 7.87 -18.42 -8.10
CA TYR A 228 8.70 -17.78 -7.08
C TYR A 228 9.50 -16.60 -7.66
N ILE A 229 8.86 -15.45 -7.70
CA ILE A 229 9.38 -14.20 -8.28
C ILE A 229 10.82 -13.87 -7.83
N PRO A 230 11.20 -13.99 -6.53
CA PRO A 230 12.54 -13.64 -6.08
C PRO A 230 13.67 -14.38 -6.77
N ALA A 231 13.45 -15.66 -7.06
CA ALA A 231 14.48 -16.47 -7.70
C ALA A 231 14.73 -16.03 -9.16
N TYR A 232 13.69 -15.67 -9.91
CA TYR A 232 13.85 -15.11 -11.25
C TYR A 232 14.58 -13.78 -11.21
N PHE A 233 14.19 -12.88 -10.30
CA PHE A 233 14.84 -11.58 -10.18
C PHE A 233 16.32 -11.71 -9.84
N SER A 234 16.67 -12.50 -8.82
CA SER A 234 18.04 -12.72 -8.40
C SER A 234 18.87 -13.39 -9.49
N ARG A 235 18.28 -14.34 -10.23
CA ARG A 235 18.94 -15.00 -11.36
C ARG A 235 19.19 -14.02 -12.51
N ALA A 236 18.22 -13.16 -12.82
CA ALA A 236 18.38 -12.10 -13.81
C ALA A 236 19.55 -11.17 -13.45
N MET A 237 19.67 -10.81 -12.17
CA MET A 237 20.77 -9.97 -11.69
C MET A 237 22.12 -10.65 -11.88
N VAL A 238 22.23 -11.95 -11.61
CA VAL A 238 23.48 -12.69 -11.86
C VAL A 238 23.77 -12.79 -13.36
N TYR A 239 22.77 -13.05 -14.21
CA TYR A 239 22.95 -13.04 -15.66
C TYR A 239 23.42 -11.66 -16.15
N TYR A 240 22.87 -10.58 -15.64
CA TYR A 240 23.32 -9.23 -15.94
C TYR A 240 24.79 -9.01 -15.56
N ARG A 241 25.18 -9.40 -14.33
CA ARG A 241 26.58 -9.34 -13.88
C ARG A 241 27.54 -10.16 -14.72
N LYS A 242 27.08 -11.26 -15.29
CA LYS A 242 27.83 -12.11 -16.21
C LYS A 242 27.76 -11.63 -17.68
N HIS A 243 27.17 -10.46 -17.96
CA HIS A 243 26.90 -9.94 -19.30
C HIS A 243 26.07 -10.87 -20.20
N ASN A 244 25.30 -11.80 -19.63
CA ASN A 244 24.31 -12.57 -20.36
C ASN A 244 22.99 -11.80 -20.43
N LEU A 245 22.98 -10.73 -21.22
CA LEU A 245 21.88 -9.75 -21.26
C LEU A 245 20.56 -10.38 -21.74
N GLN A 246 20.60 -11.37 -22.63
CA GLN A 246 19.40 -12.05 -23.13
C GLN A 246 18.72 -12.90 -22.04
N ALA A 247 19.50 -13.65 -21.27
CA ALA A 247 18.96 -14.45 -20.17
C ALA A 247 18.42 -13.54 -19.06
N ALA A 248 19.09 -12.41 -18.77
CA ALA A 248 18.60 -11.43 -17.83
C ALA A 248 17.24 -10.85 -18.25
N LEU A 249 17.09 -10.46 -19.53
CA LEU A 249 15.83 -9.95 -20.07
C LEU A 249 14.70 -10.98 -19.95
N ALA A 250 14.98 -12.25 -20.27
CA ALA A 250 13.97 -13.32 -20.19
C ALA A 250 13.46 -13.51 -18.76
N ASP A 251 14.34 -13.46 -17.77
CA ASP A 251 13.96 -13.58 -16.37
C ASP A 251 13.21 -12.33 -15.86
N PHE A 252 13.62 -11.11 -16.24
CA PHE A 252 12.86 -9.89 -15.91
C PHE A 252 11.49 -9.88 -16.59
N ASP A 253 11.38 -10.36 -17.82
CA ASP A 253 10.08 -10.52 -18.50
C ASP A 253 9.20 -11.49 -17.70
N ARG A 254 9.77 -12.61 -17.20
CA ARG A 254 9.03 -13.55 -16.37
C ARG A 254 8.59 -12.95 -15.03
N VAL A 255 9.42 -12.14 -14.38
CA VAL A 255 9.02 -11.39 -13.18
C VAL A 255 7.83 -10.50 -13.48
N LEU A 256 7.85 -9.74 -14.58
CA LEU A 256 6.76 -8.82 -14.94
C LEU A 256 5.49 -9.51 -15.43
N GLU A 257 5.57 -10.75 -15.94
CA GLU A 257 4.40 -11.59 -16.17
C GLU A 257 3.72 -11.99 -14.85
N LEU A 258 4.50 -12.26 -13.80
CA LEU A 258 4.01 -12.67 -12.48
C LEU A 258 3.59 -11.47 -11.61
N ASP A 259 4.33 -10.37 -11.68
CA ASP A 259 4.05 -9.10 -11.02
C ASP A 259 4.22 -7.92 -11.99
N PRO A 260 3.15 -7.53 -12.69
CA PRO A 260 3.17 -6.40 -13.62
C PRO A 260 3.39 -5.02 -12.97
N THR A 261 3.45 -4.95 -11.64
CA THR A 261 3.57 -3.68 -10.91
C THR A 261 4.98 -3.42 -10.37
N SER A 262 5.91 -4.37 -10.55
CA SER A 262 7.28 -4.27 -10.04
C SER A 262 8.07 -3.17 -10.73
N SER A 263 8.06 -1.96 -10.17
CA SER A 263 8.81 -0.81 -10.69
C SER A 263 10.31 -1.06 -10.75
N VAL A 264 10.85 -1.81 -9.79
CA VAL A 264 12.27 -2.15 -9.73
C VAL A 264 12.66 -3.08 -10.88
N THR A 265 11.79 -4.01 -11.24
CA THR A 265 12.04 -4.90 -12.38
C THR A 265 11.99 -4.14 -13.71
N TYR A 266 11.03 -3.24 -13.90
CA TYR A 266 11.03 -2.34 -15.06
C TYR A 266 12.32 -1.53 -15.14
N PHE A 267 12.77 -0.97 -14.01
CA PHE A 267 14.00 -0.20 -13.97
C PHE A 267 15.22 -1.02 -14.39
N ASN A 268 15.40 -2.21 -13.82
CA ASN A 268 16.53 -3.09 -14.16
C ASN A 268 16.45 -3.56 -15.62
N ARG A 269 15.26 -3.89 -16.10
CA ARG A 269 15.06 -4.28 -17.52
C ARG A 269 15.38 -3.11 -18.46
N ALA A 270 15.01 -1.88 -18.12
CA ALA A 270 15.36 -0.68 -18.87
C ALA A 270 16.87 -0.48 -19.00
N LEU A 271 17.62 -0.76 -17.93
CA LEU A 271 19.08 -0.69 -17.97
C LEU A 271 19.66 -1.72 -18.92
N VAL A 272 19.23 -2.98 -18.83
CA VAL A 272 19.68 -4.04 -19.72
C VAL A 272 19.32 -3.72 -21.18
N ARG A 273 18.10 -3.22 -21.43
CA ARG A 273 17.66 -2.78 -22.76
C ARG A 273 18.50 -1.59 -23.29
N THR A 274 18.87 -0.67 -22.42
CA THR A 274 19.77 0.44 -22.80
C THR A 274 21.15 -0.08 -23.20
N GLU A 275 21.66 -1.09 -22.50
CA GLU A 275 22.96 -1.70 -22.81
C GLU A 275 22.92 -2.53 -24.11
N THR A 276 21.78 -3.19 -24.38
CA THR A 276 21.57 -3.92 -25.65
C THR A 276 21.25 -3.01 -26.83
N GLY A 277 21.06 -1.71 -26.63
CA GLY A 277 20.70 -0.74 -27.66
C GLY A 277 19.19 -0.72 -28.02
N ASP A 278 18.35 -1.42 -27.27
CA ASP A 278 16.90 -1.40 -27.44
C ASP A 278 16.29 -0.17 -26.71
N TYR A 279 16.66 1.00 -27.21
CA TYR A 279 16.37 2.28 -26.54
C TYR A 279 14.88 2.59 -26.44
N ASN A 280 14.10 2.22 -27.46
CA ASN A 280 12.66 2.51 -27.46
C ASN A 280 11.95 1.74 -26.35
N ARG A 281 12.21 0.43 -26.22
CA ARG A 281 11.61 -0.37 -25.14
C ARG A 281 12.21 -0.02 -23.77
N ALA A 282 13.45 0.46 -23.70
CA ALA A 282 14.01 1.00 -22.46
C ALA A 282 13.27 2.25 -22.00
N LEU A 283 12.88 3.15 -22.92
CA LEU A 283 12.05 4.31 -22.60
C LEU A 283 10.67 3.90 -22.07
N GLU A 284 10.01 2.92 -22.73
CA GLU A 284 8.73 2.38 -22.26
C GLU A 284 8.82 1.85 -20.82
N ASP A 285 9.90 1.13 -20.51
CA ASP A 285 10.13 0.63 -19.15
C ASP A 285 10.37 1.78 -18.15
N TYR A 286 11.19 2.79 -18.49
CA TYR A 286 11.37 3.96 -17.65
C TYR A 286 10.07 4.77 -17.46
N ASP A 287 9.20 4.82 -18.46
CA ASP A 287 7.89 5.45 -18.36
C ASP A 287 7.00 4.71 -17.33
N GLN A 288 7.04 3.36 -17.32
CA GLN A 288 6.35 2.57 -16.29
C GLN A 288 6.93 2.87 -14.89
N VAL A 289 8.26 2.94 -14.76
CA VAL A 289 8.85 3.29 -13.46
C VAL A 289 8.44 4.69 -13.01
N ALA A 290 8.46 5.68 -13.91
CA ALA A 290 8.03 7.05 -13.59
C ALA A 290 6.54 7.12 -13.20
N ALA A 291 5.71 6.24 -13.77
CA ALA A 291 4.28 6.13 -13.42
C ALA A 291 4.07 5.49 -12.04
N TYR A 292 4.79 4.40 -11.73
CA TYR A 292 4.66 3.71 -10.43
C TYR A 292 5.47 4.38 -9.31
N SER A 293 6.55 5.09 -9.65
CA SER A 293 7.49 5.70 -8.71
C SER A 293 7.89 7.12 -9.12
N PRO A 294 6.96 8.09 -9.19
CA PRO A 294 7.21 9.44 -9.70
C PRO A 294 8.14 10.30 -8.82
N GLY A 295 8.50 9.82 -7.63
CA GLY A 295 9.53 10.43 -6.77
C GLY A 295 10.94 9.91 -7.03
N ASN A 296 11.13 8.94 -7.93
CA ASN A 296 12.44 8.34 -8.17
C ASN A 296 13.30 9.23 -9.07
N VAL A 297 14.28 9.91 -8.48
CA VAL A 297 15.18 10.85 -9.16
C VAL A 297 15.98 10.18 -10.28
N ILE A 298 16.45 8.95 -10.02
CA ILE A 298 17.36 8.22 -10.91
C ILE A 298 16.66 7.82 -12.21
N VAL A 299 15.37 7.54 -12.15
CA VAL A 299 14.58 7.24 -13.35
C VAL A 299 14.56 8.41 -14.32
N TYR A 300 14.24 9.60 -13.83
CA TYR A 300 14.22 10.80 -14.68
C TYR A 300 15.63 11.10 -15.25
N TYR A 301 16.67 10.95 -14.42
CA TYR A 301 18.04 11.13 -14.87
C TYR A 301 18.43 10.15 -15.99
N ASN A 302 18.14 8.86 -15.82
CA ASN A 302 18.47 7.84 -16.82
C ASN A 302 17.62 7.99 -18.09
N ARG A 303 16.32 8.27 -17.93
CA ARG A 303 15.41 8.53 -19.07
C ARG A 303 15.85 9.77 -19.86
N ALA A 304 16.25 10.84 -19.16
CA ALA A 304 16.82 12.02 -19.79
C ALA A 304 18.08 11.72 -20.60
N GLY A 305 19.01 10.93 -20.03
CA GLY A 305 20.21 10.49 -20.73
C GLY A 305 19.90 9.66 -21.98
N LEU A 306 18.87 8.83 -21.92
CA LEU A 306 18.43 8.02 -23.04
C LEU A 306 17.75 8.87 -24.13
N ARG A 307 16.83 9.77 -23.76
CA ARG A 307 16.19 10.75 -24.65
C ARG A 307 17.24 11.64 -25.32
N PHE A 308 18.26 12.06 -24.59
CA PHE A 308 19.38 12.83 -25.14
C PHE A 308 20.12 12.06 -26.24
N ARG A 309 20.39 10.77 -26.03
CA ARG A 309 21.04 9.91 -27.07
C ARG A 309 20.17 9.75 -28.30
N LEU A 310 18.86 9.71 -28.13
CA LEU A 310 17.87 9.62 -29.24
C LEU A 310 17.62 10.96 -29.94
N GLY A 311 18.19 12.06 -29.43
CA GLY A 311 17.98 13.39 -29.97
C GLY A 311 16.67 14.06 -29.55
N GLU A 312 15.94 13.47 -28.61
CA GLU A 312 14.70 14.02 -28.02
C GLU A 312 15.04 15.09 -26.97
N LEU A 313 15.65 16.19 -27.45
CA LEU A 313 16.27 17.18 -26.57
C LEU A 313 15.27 17.85 -25.60
N GLN A 314 14.03 18.10 -26.04
CA GLN A 314 13.03 18.72 -25.19
C GLN A 314 12.60 17.80 -24.06
N GLY A 315 12.29 16.54 -24.35
CA GLY A 315 11.96 15.54 -23.33
C GLY A 315 13.11 15.24 -22.37
N ALA A 316 14.36 15.28 -22.87
CA ALA A 316 15.54 15.15 -22.02
C ALA A 316 15.66 16.35 -21.06
N LEU A 317 15.36 17.57 -21.52
CA LEU A 317 15.39 18.78 -20.70
C LEU A 317 14.36 18.67 -19.55
N GLU A 318 13.12 18.30 -19.87
CA GLU A 318 12.04 18.13 -18.91
C GLU A 318 12.37 17.08 -17.83
N ASP A 319 12.95 15.97 -18.23
CA ASP A 319 13.35 14.92 -17.31
C ASP A 319 14.51 15.34 -16.39
N TYR A 320 15.53 16.06 -16.92
CA TYR A 320 16.58 16.61 -16.07
C TYR A 320 16.03 17.68 -15.13
N ASP A 321 15.11 18.52 -15.59
CA ASP A 321 14.42 19.50 -14.72
C ASP A 321 13.72 18.77 -13.59
N ARG A 322 12.97 17.70 -13.88
CA ARG A 322 12.28 16.90 -12.87
C ARG A 322 13.24 16.23 -11.88
N ALA A 323 14.36 15.68 -12.35
CA ALA A 323 15.38 15.10 -11.48
C ALA A 323 15.97 16.15 -10.51
N ILE A 324 16.21 17.37 -11.00
CA ILE A 324 16.73 18.49 -10.20
C ILE A 324 15.69 19.02 -9.22
N GLU A 325 14.42 19.11 -9.61
CA GLU A 325 13.31 19.48 -8.71
C GLU A 325 13.19 18.50 -7.53
N LEU A 326 13.27 17.20 -7.81
CA LEU A 326 13.19 16.15 -6.81
C LEU A 326 14.42 16.12 -5.91
N TYR A 327 15.60 16.35 -6.46
CA TYR A 327 16.86 16.38 -5.72
C TYR A 327 17.77 17.51 -6.20
N PRO A 328 17.65 18.71 -5.62
CA PRO A 328 18.41 19.90 -6.05
C PRO A 328 19.94 19.82 -5.90
N ASP A 329 20.44 18.82 -5.16
CA ASP A 329 21.89 18.60 -4.99
C ASP A 329 22.47 17.61 -6.00
N PHE A 330 21.69 17.12 -6.97
CA PHE A 330 22.14 16.14 -7.95
C PHE A 330 22.99 16.78 -9.05
N ALA A 331 24.29 16.96 -8.79
CA ALA A 331 25.23 17.64 -9.70
C ALA A 331 25.23 17.07 -11.13
N ASN A 332 25.14 15.74 -11.29
CA ASN A 332 25.15 15.08 -12.60
C ASN A 332 23.91 15.44 -13.44
N ALA A 333 22.76 15.69 -12.82
CA ALA A 333 21.57 16.14 -13.55
C ALA A 333 21.76 17.56 -14.15
N TYR A 334 22.44 18.46 -13.42
CA TYR A 334 22.82 19.78 -13.98
C TYR A 334 23.81 19.64 -15.15
N LEU A 335 24.82 18.74 -15.07
CA LEU A 335 25.73 18.48 -16.17
C LEU A 335 25.01 17.91 -17.40
N GLY A 336 24.07 16.97 -17.18
CA GLY A 336 23.24 16.42 -18.25
C GLY A 336 22.39 17.52 -18.89
N ARG A 337 21.70 18.33 -18.06
CA ARG A 337 20.87 19.44 -18.54
C ARG A 337 21.68 20.50 -19.27
N ALA A 338 22.89 20.81 -18.80
CA ALA A 338 23.80 21.71 -19.49
C ALA A 338 24.15 21.21 -20.91
N SER A 339 24.39 19.90 -21.07
CA SER A 339 24.64 19.31 -22.38
C SER A 339 23.44 19.43 -23.31
N VAL A 340 22.24 19.23 -22.81
CA VAL A 340 20.99 19.43 -23.58
C VAL A 340 20.82 20.89 -23.99
N LYS A 341 20.94 21.84 -23.03
CA LYS A 341 20.85 23.27 -23.30
C LYS A 341 21.85 23.75 -24.34
N TYR A 342 23.07 23.24 -24.27
CA TYR A 342 24.10 23.58 -25.27
C TYR A 342 23.69 23.20 -26.70
N LEU A 343 23.12 21.99 -26.88
CA LEU A 343 22.58 21.55 -28.17
C LEU A 343 21.35 22.34 -28.61
N LEU A 344 20.55 22.81 -27.66
CA LEU A 344 19.42 23.72 -27.91
C LEU A 344 19.84 25.18 -28.15
N ARG A 345 21.15 25.47 -28.20
CA ARG A 345 21.77 26.80 -28.38
C ARG A 345 21.52 27.78 -27.22
N ASP A 346 21.15 27.28 -26.03
CA ASP A 346 21.11 28.05 -24.78
C ASP A 346 22.47 27.94 -24.07
N SER A 347 23.49 28.62 -24.62
CA SER A 347 24.85 28.58 -24.09
C SER A 347 24.97 29.20 -22.70
N GLU A 348 24.17 30.25 -22.41
CA GLU A 348 24.18 30.89 -21.09
C GLU A 348 23.53 29.98 -20.03
N GLY A 349 22.45 29.32 -20.36
CA GLY A 349 21.80 28.33 -19.47
C GLY A 349 22.69 27.14 -19.22
N ALA A 350 23.41 26.66 -20.23
CA ALA A 350 24.39 25.58 -20.11
C ALA A 350 25.53 25.94 -19.16
N GLU A 351 26.08 27.15 -19.28
CA GLU A 351 27.19 27.60 -18.42
C GLU A 351 26.72 27.81 -16.97
N ARG A 352 25.53 28.33 -16.77
CA ARG A 352 24.93 28.41 -15.42
C ARG A 352 24.81 27.04 -14.77
N ASP A 353 24.28 26.04 -15.48
CA ASP A 353 24.13 24.70 -14.95
C ASP A 353 25.50 24.06 -14.63
N ARG A 354 26.54 24.23 -15.49
CA ARG A 354 27.90 23.77 -15.18
C ARG A 354 28.46 24.40 -13.92
N SER A 355 28.31 25.72 -13.77
CA SER A 355 28.80 26.44 -12.58
C SER A 355 28.07 25.96 -11.29
N VAL A 356 26.78 25.63 -11.38
CA VAL A 356 26.02 25.06 -10.26
C VAL A 356 26.54 23.66 -9.93
N ALA A 357 26.76 22.81 -10.94
CA ALA A 357 27.27 21.45 -10.74
C ALA A 357 28.67 21.46 -10.11
N GLU A 358 29.59 22.28 -10.63
CA GLU A 358 30.98 22.41 -10.12
C GLU A 358 30.95 22.86 -8.64
N ARG A 359 30.14 23.85 -8.31
CA ARG A 359 30.00 24.31 -6.93
C ARG A 359 29.50 23.18 -6.03
N LYS A 360 28.45 22.44 -6.44
CA LYS A 360 27.89 21.31 -5.65
C LYS A 360 28.92 20.20 -5.49
N ILE A 361 29.69 19.89 -6.49
CA ILE A 361 30.78 18.91 -6.42
C ILE A 361 31.88 19.39 -5.45
N ALA A 362 32.23 20.68 -5.48
CA ALA A 362 33.22 21.26 -4.58
C ALA A 362 32.73 21.28 -3.11
N GLU A 363 31.49 21.68 -2.88
CA GLU A 363 30.87 21.64 -1.55
C GLU A 363 30.82 20.22 -1.00
N TYR A 364 30.55 19.24 -1.84
CA TYR A 364 30.52 17.83 -1.45
C TYR A 364 31.92 17.33 -1.08
N ARG A 365 32.92 17.62 -1.93
CA ARG A 365 34.33 17.27 -1.63
C ARG A 365 34.82 17.88 -0.34
N ALA A 366 34.50 19.15 -0.09
CA ALA A 366 34.86 19.82 1.17
C ALA A 366 34.26 19.18 2.41
N ARG A 367 33.06 18.56 2.29
CA ARG A 367 32.45 17.80 3.42
C ARG A 367 33.14 16.45 3.65
N LEU A 368 33.78 15.88 2.62
CA LEU A 368 34.43 14.56 2.69
C LEU A 368 35.88 14.61 3.16
N GLU A 369 36.50 15.78 3.29
CA GLU A 369 37.90 15.90 3.78
C GLU A 369 38.13 15.35 5.20
N GLY A 370 37.16 14.65 5.80
CA GLY A 370 37.24 13.95 7.09
C GLY A 370 36.91 12.47 7.06
N GLU A 371 36.35 11.90 6.01
CA GLU A 371 35.92 10.49 5.95
C GLU A 371 36.25 9.85 4.61
N SER A 372 36.83 8.64 4.66
CA SER A 372 37.31 7.89 3.51
C SER A 372 36.19 7.57 2.50
N GLU A 373 36.46 7.97 1.25
CA GLU A 373 35.97 7.40 -0.01
C GLU A 373 34.53 6.90 -0.12
N VAL A 374 33.56 7.81 -0.22
CA VAL A 374 32.33 7.54 -0.97
C VAL A 374 32.11 8.65 -1.99
N SER A 375 32.45 8.38 -3.24
CA SER A 375 32.25 9.31 -4.35
C SER A 375 30.77 9.43 -4.70
N PHE A 376 30.13 10.53 -4.35
CA PHE A 376 28.77 10.86 -4.78
C PHE A 376 28.68 11.15 -6.30
N ALA A 377 29.82 11.35 -6.96
CA ALA A 377 29.91 11.48 -8.42
C ALA A 377 29.80 10.11 -9.12
N ASP A 378 29.94 9.02 -8.39
CA ASP A 378 29.86 7.66 -8.92
C ASP A 378 28.48 7.05 -8.60
N THR A 379 27.47 7.51 -9.35
CA THR A 379 26.12 6.95 -9.29
C THR A 379 26.07 5.45 -9.61
N SER A 380 27.12 4.90 -10.22
CA SER A 380 27.25 3.47 -10.53
C SER A 380 27.43 2.62 -9.26
N ARG A 381 28.11 3.12 -8.22
CA ARG A 381 28.32 2.39 -6.96
C ARG A 381 27.11 2.43 -6.01
N GLN A 382 26.35 3.50 -6.01
CA GLN A 382 25.04 3.52 -5.30
C GLN A 382 23.98 2.73 -6.04
N PHE A 383 24.17 2.52 -7.32
CA PHE A 383 23.34 1.68 -8.16
C PHE A 383 23.32 0.23 -7.69
N ASP A 384 24.46 -0.30 -7.31
CA ASP A 384 24.56 -1.64 -6.71
C ASP A 384 23.78 -1.77 -5.40
N LYS A 385 23.66 -0.70 -4.61
CA LYS A 385 22.80 -0.68 -3.42
C LYS A 385 21.32 -0.65 -3.76
N LEU A 386 20.89 0.09 -4.76
CA LEU A 386 19.51 0.09 -5.25
C LEU A 386 19.12 -1.26 -5.86
N LEU A 387 20.05 -1.94 -6.51
CA LEU A 387 19.85 -3.29 -7.05
C LEU A 387 19.80 -4.37 -5.97
N SER A 388 20.44 -4.16 -4.81
CA SER A 388 20.47 -5.13 -3.70
C SER A 388 19.25 -5.08 -2.79
N PHE A 389 18.41 -4.06 -2.90
CA PHE A 389 17.23 -3.91 -2.03
C PHE A 389 16.07 -4.84 -2.35
N ASP A 390 15.99 -5.38 -3.55
CA ASP A 390 14.84 -6.16 -4.00
C ASP A 390 14.85 -7.62 -3.49
N THR A 391 15.99 -8.13 -3.06
CA THR A 391 16.05 -9.47 -2.44
C THR A 391 15.39 -9.54 -1.06
N GLN A 392 15.15 -8.39 -0.41
CA GLN A 392 14.42 -8.33 0.87
C GLN A 392 12.89 -8.14 0.72
N LEU A 393 12.41 -7.70 -0.46
CA LEU A 393 10.99 -7.58 -0.76
C LEU A 393 10.32 -8.91 -1.10
N SER A 394 11.11 -9.96 -1.22
CA SER A 394 10.76 -11.20 -1.87
C SER A 394 10.46 -12.36 -0.94
N ASP A 395 10.47 -12.18 0.35
CA ASP A 395 9.94 -13.17 1.26
C ASP A 395 8.43 -13.26 1.05
N GLY A 396 8.06 -14.30 0.31
CA GLY A 396 6.68 -14.63 -0.03
C GLY A 396 5.74 -14.61 1.15
N PRO A 397 4.49 -14.93 1.02
CA PRO A 397 3.30 -14.23 1.44
C PRO A 397 3.18 -13.92 2.94
N VAL A 398 4.23 -13.49 3.59
CA VAL A 398 4.03 -12.42 4.56
C VAL A 398 3.71 -11.21 3.68
N ARG A 399 2.52 -11.18 3.16
CA ARG A 399 1.91 -9.91 2.80
C ARG A 399 2.02 -9.08 4.06
N ASN A 400 3.15 -8.38 4.20
CA ASN A 400 3.34 -7.31 5.14
C ASN A 400 2.47 -6.11 4.69
N THR A 401 1.17 -6.37 4.54
CA THR A 401 0.13 -5.36 4.57
C THR A 401 0.01 -4.74 5.96
N ALA A 402 0.85 -5.15 6.91
CA ALA A 402 0.72 -4.71 8.29
C ALA A 402 1.94 -3.97 8.85
N MET A 403 2.92 -3.57 8.05
CA MET A 403 3.91 -2.63 8.54
C MET A 403 3.43 -1.20 8.32
N GLY A 404 2.83 -0.64 9.37
CA GLY A 404 2.74 0.80 9.57
C GLY A 404 1.81 1.57 8.65
N THR A 405 0.80 0.93 8.07
CA THR A 405 -0.40 1.69 7.75
C THR A 405 -1.05 2.03 9.08
N LYS A 406 -0.97 3.29 9.52
CA LYS A 406 -2.03 3.86 10.35
C LYS A 406 -3.30 3.30 9.73
N GLU A 407 -4.12 2.58 10.52
CA GLU A 407 -5.37 2.04 10.02
C GLU A 407 -6.10 3.18 9.32
N ARG A 408 -6.12 3.11 8.00
CA ARG A 408 -6.99 4.02 7.26
C ARG A 408 -8.39 3.53 7.51
N ILE A 409 -9.19 4.38 8.10
CA ILE A 409 -10.63 4.16 8.14
C ILE A 409 -11.07 3.86 6.72
N THR A 410 -11.64 2.69 6.48
CA THR A 410 -12.26 2.38 5.20
C THR A 410 -13.65 2.99 5.19
N LEU A 411 -13.72 4.24 4.82
CA LEU A 411 -14.96 4.98 4.68
C LEU A 411 -15.70 4.55 3.40
N ARG A 412 -17.02 4.72 3.39
CA ARG A 412 -17.78 4.72 2.14
C ARG A 412 -17.29 5.87 1.27
N PRO A 413 -17.20 5.68 -0.07
CA PRO A 413 -16.65 6.67 -0.97
C PRO A 413 -17.35 8.03 -0.89
N SER A 414 -16.61 9.08 -1.23
CA SER A 414 -17.16 10.44 -1.34
C SER A 414 -18.03 10.58 -2.59
N TYR A 415 -19.02 11.48 -2.53
CA TYR A 415 -19.79 11.86 -3.71
C TYR A 415 -18.92 12.72 -4.63
N GLY A 416 -18.91 12.39 -5.91
CA GLY A 416 -18.13 13.10 -6.92
C GLY A 416 -18.67 12.91 -8.32
N PHE A 417 -18.07 13.58 -9.29
CA PHE A 417 -18.37 13.39 -10.70
C PHE A 417 -17.43 12.35 -11.29
N THR A 418 -17.96 11.49 -12.15
CA THR A 418 -17.19 10.52 -12.92
C THR A 418 -17.71 10.39 -14.34
N LEU A 419 -16.99 9.68 -15.21
CA LEU A 419 -17.39 9.42 -16.59
C LEU A 419 -17.65 7.92 -16.76
N ARG A 420 -18.79 7.57 -17.35
CA ARG A 420 -19.19 6.19 -17.61
C ARG A 420 -19.50 5.96 -19.09
N SER A 421 -19.22 4.76 -19.57
CA SER A 421 -19.46 4.35 -20.94
C SER A 421 -20.93 4.00 -21.20
N ASP A 422 -21.67 3.60 -20.16
CA ASP A 422 -23.05 3.10 -20.20
C ASP A 422 -24.07 4.05 -19.52
N ALA A 423 -23.72 5.32 -19.38
CA ALA A 423 -24.60 6.30 -18.74
C ALA A 423 -25.87 6.49 -19.60
N GLU A 424 -26.98 5.88 -19.18
CA GLU A 424 -28.31 6.17 -19.69
C GLU A 424 -28.92 7.33 -18.86
N PRO A 425 -29.49 8.34 -19.46
CA PRO A 425 -30.18 9.39 -18.72
C PRO A 425 -31.28 8.80 -17.82
N GLY A 426 -31.17 8.96 -16.51
CA GLY A 426 -32.16 8.53 -15.55
C GLY A 426 -32.04 7.10 -15.00
N ARG A 427 -30.94 6.36 -15.27
CA ARG A 427 -30.70 5.03 -14.72
C ARG A 427 -29.67 5.08 -13.58
N GLY A 428 -30.13 4.88 -12.36
CA GLY A 428 -29.25 4.47 -11.25
C GLY A 428 -29.04 5.47 -10.12
N LEU A 429 -29.83 6.52 -10.04
CA LEU A 429 -29.79 7.43 -8.90
C LEU A 429 -30.83 7.03 -7.86
N ILE A 430 -30.39 6.65 -6.67
CA ILE A 430 -31.20 6.70 -5.47
C ILE A 430 -31.34 8.19 -5.16
N LEU A 431 -32.55 8.74 -5.33
CA LEU A 431 -32.84 10.18 -5.21
C LEU A 431 -32.61 10.65 -3.76
N HIS A 432 -31.47 11.28 -3.52
CA HIS A 432 -31.19 11.99 -2.28
C HIS A 432 -31.42 13.51 -2.47
N PRO A 433 -31.77 14.27 -1.44
CA PRO A 433 -31.89 15.73 -1.52
C PRO A 433 -30.59 16.38 -2.02
N GLY A 434 -30.69 17.18 -3.07
CA GLY A 434 -29.56 17.80 -3.78
C GLY A 434 -29.19 17.13 -5.11
N GLU A 435 -29.77 15.98 -5.45
CA GLU A 435 -29.53 15.29 -6.74
C GLU A 435 -30.19 16.02 -7.90
N ALA A 436 -31.37 16.63 -7.69
CA ALA A 436 -32.02 17.44 -8.72
C ALA A 436 -31.13 18.59 -9.22
N GLU A 437 -30.41 19.24 -8.31
CA GLU A 437 -29.46 20.31 -8.68
C GLU A 437 -28.21 19.74 -9.37
N ALA A 438 -27.76 18.53 -8.97
CA ALA A 438 -26.67 17.85 -9.65
C ALA A 438 -27.09 17.37 -11.06
N GLU A 439 -28.32 16.88 -11.24
CA GLU A 439 -28.89 16.55 -12.55
C GLU A 439 -28.99 17.78 -13.47
N GLU A 440 -29.46 18.91 -12.94
CA GLU A 440 -29.51 20.17 -13.69
C GLU A 440 -28.11 20.63 -14.09
N PHE A 441 -27.13 20.48 -13.19
CA PHE A 441 -25.73 20.76 -13.49
C PHE A 441 -25.21 19.83 -14.60
N ILE A 442 -25.42 18.51 -14.51
CA ILE A 442 -25.01 17.53 -15.54
C ILE A 442 -25.68 17.84 -16.88
N ALA A 443 -26.97 18.13 -16.88
CA ALA A 443 -27.69 18.52 -18.10
C ALA A 443 -27.08 19.76 -18.76
N SER A 444 -26.57 20.72 -17.97
CA SER A 444 -25.90 21.89 -18.47
C SER A 444 -24.55 21.64 -19.14
N LEU A 445 -23.93 20.47 -18.89
CA LEU A 445 -22.67 20.07 -19.51
C LEU A 445 -22.87 19.60 -20.95
N GLY A 446 -24.05 19.05 -21.27
CA GLY A 446 -24.37 18.51 -22.60
C GLY A 446 -23.64 17.20 -22.92
N ASP A 447 -23.13 16.50 -21.92
CA ASP A 447 -22.42 15.23 -22.07
C ASP A 447 -23.06 14.16 -21.17
N ALA A 448 -23.71 13.17 -21.82
CA ALA A 448 -24.46 12.12 -21.14
C ALA A 448 -23.56 11.11 -20.37
N SER A 449 -22.24 11.12 -20.59
CA SER A 449 -21.33 10.24 -19.89
C SER A 449 -21.00 10.68 -18.47
N VAL A 450 -21.33 11.91 -18.07
CA VAL A 450 -21.08 12.44 -16.73
C VAL A 450 -22.13 11.91 -15.76
N VAL A 451 -21.68 11.35 -14.66
CA VAL A 451 -22.53 10.83 -13.57
C VAL A 451 -22.06 11.42 -12.25
N PHE A 452 -22.99 11.71 -11.34
CA PHE A 452 -22.70 12.14 -9.97
C PHE A 452 -23.05 11.02 -9.00
N GLY A 453 -22.12 10.63 -8.12
CA GLY A 453 -22.32 9.53 -7.15
C GLY A 453 -21.04 9.08 -6.48
N CYS A 454 -21.10 7.92 -5.87
CA CYS A 454 -19.96 7.26 -5.18
C CYS A 454 -19.25 6.20 -6.04
N GLU A 455 -19.68 5.98 -7.27
CA GLU A 455 -19.16 4.94 -8.15
C GLU A 455 -17.97 5.45 -8.97
N GLY A 456 -17.03 4.53 -9.32
CA GLY A 456 -15.90 4.84 -10.17
C GLY A 456 -16.23 4.81 -11.66
N SER A 457 -15.28 5.27 -12.50
CA SER A 457 -15.38 5.22 -13.96
C SER A 457 -15.16 3.79 -14.47
N ASP A 458 -15.92 3.42 -15.52
CA ASP A 458 -15.76 2.19 -16.29
C ASP A 458 -15.11 2.44 -17.67
N MET A 459 -14.75 3.69 -17.96
CA MET A 459 -14.18 4.06 -19.26
C MET A 459 -12.74 3.58 -19.42
N ALA A 460 -12.46 2.96 -20.58
CA ALA A 460 -11.09 2.58 -20.94
C ALA A 460 -10.19 3.81 -21.15
N ALA A 461 -8.92 3.70 -20.79
CA ALA A 461 -7.94 4.80 -20.91
C ALA A 461 -7.88 5.40 -22.33
N ALA A 462 -7.93 4.58 -23.36
CA ALA A 462 -7.95 5.04 -24.76
C ALA A 462 -9.20 5.89 -25.10
N ALA A 463 -10.34 5.65 -24.45
CA ALA A 463 -11.54 6.46 -24.64
C ALA A 463 -11.40 7.80 -23.92
N LEU A 464 -10.81 7.81 -22.71
CA LEU A 464 -10.52 9.02 -21.95
C LEU A 464 -9.52 9.93 -22.68
N VAL A 465 -8.46 9.37 -23.28
CA VAL A 465 -7.49 10.13 -24.10
C VAL A 465 -8.19 10.83 -25.28
N ARG A 466 -8.99 10.07 -26.05
CA ARG A 466 -9.76 10.67 -27.17
C ARG A 466 -10.72 11.76 -26.70
N LYS A 467 -11.30 11.59 -25.51
CA LYS A 467 -12.20 12.58 -24.91
C LYS A 467 -11.43 13.85 -24.50
N ASP A 468 -10.24 13.72 -23.92
CA ASP A 468 -9.38 14.85 -23.56
C ASP A 468 -8.92 15.62 -24.80
N GLU A 469 -8.57 14.93 -25.90
CA GLU A 469 -8.24 15.54 -27.18
C GLU A 469 -9.43 16.34 -27.77
N ALA A 470 -10.62 15.75 -27.75
CA ALA A 470 -11.83 16.42 -28.25
C ALA A 470 -12.18 17.67 -27.42
N VAL A 471 -12.09 17.56 -26.09
CA VAL A 471 -12.32 18.69 -25.17
C VAL A 471 -11.24 19.77 -25.34
N SER A 472 -9.99 19.36 -25.59
CA SER A 472 -8.89 20.31 -25.86
C SER A 472 -9.12 21.09 -27.15
N ALA A 473 -9.67 20.44 -28.20
CA ALA A 473 -10.07 21.11 -29.43
C ALA A 473 -11.25 22.08 -29.23
N ASP A 474 -12.24 21.73 -28.40
CA ASP A 474 -13.35 22.63 -28.05
C ASP A 474 -12.84 23.87 -27.26
N ILE A 475 -11.90 23.69 -26.31
CA ILE A 475 -11.27 24.78 -25.60
C ILE A 475 -10.50 25.71 -26.56
N ALA A 476 -9.80 25.16 -27.53
CA ALA A 476 -9.07 25.95 -28.55
C ALA A 476 -10.01 26.77 -29.43
N ALA A 477 -11.22 26.25 -29.71
CA ALA A 477 -12.24 26.92 -30.50
C ALA A 477 -13.07 27.93 -29.69
N ASN A 478 -13.39 27.61 -28.41
CA ASN A 478 -14.34 28.30 -27.57
C ASN A 478 -13.86 28.46 -26.11
N GLY A 479 -12.69 29.05 -25.90
CA GLY A 479 -11.99 29.11 -24.60
C GLY A 479 -12.70 29.85 -23.44
N SER A 480 -13.97 30.27 -23.60
CA SER A 480 -14.76 30.94 -22.56
C SER A 480 -15.80 30.03 -21.87
N ARG A 481 -15.90 28.75 -22.27
CA ARG A 481 -16.89 27.80 -21.73
C ARG A 481 -16.34 27.04 -20.54
N TRP A 482 -16.85 27.29 -19.33
CA TRP A 482 -16.43 26.59 -18.11
C TRP A 482 -16.70 25.07 -18.19
N GLN A 483 -17.73 24.64 -18.95
CA GLN A 483 -18.08 23.24 -19.15
C GLN A 483 -16.91 22.45 -19.79
N ALA A 484 -16.26 23.03 -20.81
CA ALA A 484 -15.13 22.38 -21.46
C ALA A 484 -13.95 22.19 -20.49
N TYR A 485 -13.64 23.18 -19.66
CA TYR A 485 -12.61 23.05 -18.63
C TYR A 485 -12.98 22.06 -17.52
N PHE A 486 -14.26 21.98 -17.14
CA PHE A 486 -14.75 20.97 -16.22
C PHE A 486 -14.52 19.56 -16.80
N MET A 487 -14.96 19.31 -18.03
CA MET A 487 -14.79 18.03 -18.72
C MET A 487 -13.32 17.65 -18.85
N ARG A 488 -12.46 18.61 -19.18
CA ARG A 488 -11.00 18.39 -19.22
C ARG A 488 -10.46 17.98 -17.85
N GLY A 489 -10.87 18.68 -16.80
CA GLY A 489 -10.48 18.33 -15.43
C GLY A 489 -10.89 16.92 -15.03
N MET A 490 -12.11 16.51 -15.39
CA MET A 490 -12.60 15.16 -15.10
C MET A 490 -11.85 14.09 -15.89
N THR A 491 -11.63 14.28 -17.19
CA THR A 491 -10.87 13.31 -18.02
C THR A 491 -9.43 13.18 -17.55
N GLN A 492 -8.76 14.29 -17.22
CA GLN A 492 -7.38 14.28 -16.73
C GLN A 492 -7.24 13.67 -15.33
N ALA A 493 -8.23 13.85 -14.45
CA ALA A 493 -8.25 13.17 -13.15
C ALA A 493 -8.31 11.65 -13.31
N LEU A 494 -9.18 11.15 -14.18
CA LEU A 494 -9.30 9.71 -14.48
C LEU A 494 -8.05 9.15 -15.16
N LEU A 495 -7.31 9.97 -15.92
CA LEU A 495 -6.00 9.64 -16.50
C LEU A 495 -4.85 9.80 -15.47
N LYS A 496 -5.15 10.06 -14.20
CA LYS A 496 -4.17 10.29 -13.12
C LYS A 496 -3.26 11.51 -13.31
N GLN A 497 -3.65 12.44 -14.17
CA GLN A 497 -2.96 13.71 -14.40
C GLN A 497 -3.49 14.79 -13.45
N TYR A 498 -3.38 14.57 -12.16
CA TYR A 498 -4.07 15.37 -11.13
C TYR A 498 -3.72 16.85 -11.15
N THR A 499 -2.46 17.24 -11.35
CA THR A 499 -2.05 18.65 -11.42
C THR A 499 -2.74 19.39 -12.57
N ASN A 500 -2.81 18.75 -13.74
CA ASN A 500 -3.49 19.31 -14.90
C ASN A 500 -5.01 19.40 -14.66
N ALA A 501 -5.57 18.36 -14.04
CA ALA A 501 -6.99 18.30 -13.68
C ALA A 501 -7.39 19.44 -12.72
N VAL A 502 -6.61 19.66 -11.65
CA VAL A 502 -6.83 20.79 -10.71
C VAL A 502 -6.69 22.13 -11.42
N GLY A 503 -5.73 22.28 -12.33
CA GLY A 503 -5.56 23.49 -13.16
C GLY A 503 -6.77 23.78 -14.05
N ALA A 504 -7.29 22.75 -14.74
CA ALA A 504 -8.47 22.88 -15.59
C ALA A 504 -9.72 23.24 -14.76
N LEU A 505 -9.96 22.55 -13.63
CA LEU A 505 -11.08 22.87 -12.73
C LEU A 505 -10.96 24.27 -12.12
N SER A 506 -9.74 24.73 -11.82
CA SER A 506 -9.50 26.11 -11.35
C SER A 506 -9.88 27.14 -12.40
N THR A 507 -9.61 26.85 -13.67
CA THR A 507 -10.07 27.71 -14.79
C THR A 507 -11.59 27.69 -14.91
N ALA A 508 -12.23 26.51 -14.79
CA ALA A 508 -13.70 26.40 -14.78
C ALA A 508 -14.32 27.23 -13.64
N ILE A 509 -13.74 27.18 -12.45
CA ILE A 509 -14.17 28.00 -11.29
C ILE A 509 -14.01 29.51 -11.58
N THR A 510 -12.91 29.90 -12.20
CA THR A 510 -12.69 31.31 -12.56
C THR A 510 -13.77 31.81 -13.52
N LEU A 511 -14.21 30.98 -14.46
CA LEU A 511 -15.25 31.28 -15.43
C LEU A 511 -16.68 31.24 -14.83
N SER A 512 -16.89 30.42 -13.81
CA SER A 512 -18.18 30.24 -13.12
C SER A 512 -18.04 30.13 -11.59
N PRO A 513 -17.66 31.22 -10.89
CA PRO A 513 -17.27 31.16 -9.47
C PRO A 513 -18.42 30.94 -8.48
N ARG A 514 -19.68 31.02 -8.95
CA ARG A 514 -20.88 30.81 -8.12
C ARG A 514 -21.45 29.39 -8.21
N ASN A 515 -20.80 28.51 -8.97
CA ASN A 515 -21.25 27.12 -9.13
C ASN A 515 -20.62 26.23 -8.06
N PRO A 516 -21.39 25.68 -7.09
CA PRO A 516 -20.85 24.86 -5.99
C PRO A 516 -20.25 23.54 -6.48
N PHE A 517 -20.77 22.94 -7.57
CA PHE A 517 -20.33 21.66 -8.09
C PHE A 517 -18.91 21.67 -8.65
N LEU A 518 -18.44 22.83 -9.14
CA LEU A 518 -17.05 22.97 -9.57
C LEU A 518 -16.06 22.87 -8.40
N TYR A 519 -16.42 23.40 -7.24
CA TYR A 519 -15.62 23.27 -6.02
C TYR A 519 -15.67 21.84 -5.46
N ILE A 520 -16.85 21.17 -5.51
CA ILE A 520 -16.98 19.76 -5.13
C ILE A 520 -16.09 18.89 -6.02
N ALA A 521 -16.12 19.09 -7.34
CA ALA A 521 -15.29 18.34 -8.28
C ALA A 521 -13.79 18.56 -8.02
N ARG A 522 -13.34 19.81 -7.81
CA ARG A 522 -11.94 20.10 -7.56
C ARG A 522 -11.49 19.54 -6.21
N SER A 523 -12.31 19.63 -5.18
CA SER A 523 -12.06 18.99 -3.88
C SER A 523 -11.87 17.47 -4.01
N ALA A 524 -12.71 16.78 -4.77
CA ALA A 524 -12.59 15.34 -5.01
C ALA A 524 -11.25 15.00 -5.70
N VAL A 525 -10.88 15.74 -6.73
CA VAL A 525 -9.61 15.55 -7.45
C VAL A 525 -8.39 15.84 -6.57
N GLN A 526 -8.44 16.87 -5.71
CA GLN A 526 -7.38 17.20 -4.75
C GLN A 526 -7.26 16.10 -3.69
N ALA A 527 -8.36 15.53 -3.22
CA ALA A 527 -8.35 14.43 -2.28
C ALA A 527 -7.73 13.17 -2.90
N GLU A 528 -8.13 12.80 -4.13
CA GLU A 528 -7.53 11.69 -4.87
C GLU A 528 -6.03 11.91 -5.13
N MET A 529 -5.62 13.13 -5.45
CA MET A 529 -4.21 13.49 -5.62
C MET A 529 -3.43 13.29 -4.31
N THR A 530 -3.98 13.73 -3.19
CA THR A 530 -3.39 13.53 -1.85
C THR A 530 -3.30 12.05 -1.50
N ASP A 531 -4.34 11.26 -1.78
CA ASP A 531 -4.35 9.81 -1.58
C ASP A 531 -3.33 9.11 -2.47
N PHE A 532 -3.20 9.52 -3.72
CA PHE A 532 -2.22 9.00 -4.66
C PHE A 532 -0.79 9.29 -4.17
N ILE A 533 -0.47 10.53 -3.79
CA ILE A 533 0.82 10.93 -3.21
C ILE A 533 1.09 10.12 -1.93
N SER A 534 0.09 9.96 -1.06
CA SER A 534 0.23 9.21 0.19
C SER A 534 0.48 7.72 -0.03
N SER A 535 -0.11 7.14 -1.08
CA SER A 535 0.12 5.73 -1.44
C SER A 535 1.56 5.50 -1.92
N MET A 536 2.18 6.52 -2.52
CA MET A 536 3.58 6.50 -2.95
C MET A 536 4.55 6.65 -1.78
N ASP A 537 4.28 7.56 -0.84
CA ASP A 537 5.10 7.76 0.37
C ASP A 537 5.17 6.49 1.24
N ASN A 538 4.10 5.71 1.32
CA ASN A 538 4.07 4.44 2.04
C ASN A 538 4.95 3.35 1.40
N GLY A 539 5.32 3.48 0.12
CA GLY A 539 6.28 2.61 -0.58
C GLY A 539 7.75 2.94 -0.29
N TYR A 540 8.05 4.20 0.06
CA TYR A 540 9.44 4.70 0.18
C TYR A 540 9.99 4.76 1.61
N SER A 541 9.17 4.90 2.64
CA SER A 541 9.63 4.94 4.04
C SER A 541 10.22 3.63 4.56
N ARG A 542 10.26 2.57 3.75
CA ARG A 542 10.80 1.25 4.09
C ARG A 542 12.24 1.00 3.67
N ILE A 543 12.92 1.96 3.01
CA ILE A 543 14.17 1.72 2.29
C ILE A 543 15.43 2.10 3.09
N SER A 544 15.32 2.55 4.34
CA SER A 544 16.50 2.89 5.15
C SER A 544 16.49 2.20 6.51
N PRO A 545 17.32 1.16 6.72
CA PRO A 545 17.49 0.54 8.04
C PRO A 545 18.20 1.47 9.05
N GLU A 546 18.84 2.55 8.60
CA GLU A 546 19.69 3.42 9.43
C GLU A 546 19.15 4.85 9.62
N SER A 547 18.00 5.20 9.08
CA SER A 547 17.43 6.52 9.32
C SER A 547 16.76 6.59 10.68
N ASP A 548 17.50 7.17 11.59
CA ASP A 548 17.13 7.93 12.78
C ASP A 548 15.68 7.77 13.31
N ARG A 549 15.58 7.32 14.57
CA ARG A 549 14.33 7.28 15.35
C ARG A 549 13.52 8.58 15.26
N SER A 550 14.19 9.71 15.06
CA SER A 550 13.59 11.04 14.87
C SER A 550 12.91 11.20 13.50
N ALA A 551 13.35 10.50 12.44
CA ALA A 551 12.67 10.47 11.16
C ALA A 551 11.41 9.61 11.23
N ARG A 552 11.46 8.45 11.89
CA ARG A 552 10.28 7.59 12.12
C ARG A 552 9.19 8.26 12.96
N MET A 553 9.57 9.07 13.97
CA MET A 553 8.61 9.88 14.72
C MET A 553 8.01 11.02 13.90
N ARG A 554 8.77 11.60 12.95
CA ARG A 554 8.26 12.62 12.02
C ARG A 554 7.34 12.03 10.96
N ASP A 555 7.64 10.85 10.43
CA ASP A 555 6.78 10.15 9.48
C ASP A 555 5.48 9.62 10.13
N ALA A 556 5.54 9.20 11.39
CA ALA A 556 4.35 8.84 12.17
C ALA A 556 3.43 10.03 12.48
N ALA A 557 3.94 11.26 12.38
CA ALA A 557 3.20 12.50 12.61
C ALA A 557 2.71 13.19 11.31
N ARG A 558 3.07 12.68 10.12
CA ARG A 558 2.55 13.20 8.85
C ARG A 558 1.08 12.82 8.70
N THR A 559 0.22 13.69 9.11
CA THR A 559 -1.17 13.72 8.64
C THR A 559 -1.14 14.28 7.21
N TYR A 560 -1.70 13.53 6.25
CA TYR A 560 -1.85 14.03 4.89
C TYR A 560 -2.76 15.26 4.92
N ASP A 561 -2.31 16.32 4.26
CA ASP A 561 -2.98 17.62 4.31
C ASP A 561 -4.08 17.67 3.24
N TYR A 562 -5.32 17.54 3.67
CA TYR A 562 -6.50 17.74 2.83
C TYR A 562 -7.07 19.16 2.93
N ASP A 563 -6.34 20.12 3.49
CA ASP A 563 -6.85 21.44 3.80
C ASP A 563 -7.31 22.23 2.56
N GLU A 564 -6.65 22.05 1.40
CA GLU A 564 -7.09 22.63 0.14
C GLU A 564 -8.45 22.08 -0.32
N ALA A 565 -8.62 20.74 -0.25
CA ALA A 565 -9.86 20.07 -0.58
C ALA A 565 -11.00 20.48 0.38
N ILE A 566 -10.72 20.57 1.68
CA ILE A 566 -11.64 21.08 2.70
C ILE A 566 -11.99 22.54 2.45
N SER A 567 -11.03 23.37 2.03
CA SER A 567 -11.27 24.79 1.69
C SER A 567 -12.26 24.93 0.54
N ASP A 568 -12.18 24.06 -0.46
CA ASP A 568 -13.12 24.09 -1.59
C ASP A 568 -14.53 23.65 -1.16
N LEU A 569 -14.67 22.62 -0.33
CA LEU A 569 -15.96 22.24 0.24
C LEU A 569 -16.55 23.36 1.15
N ASN A 570 -15.71 24.10 1.86
CA ASN A 570 -16.16 25.29 2.61
C ASN A 570 -16.73 26.38 1.69
N LYS A 571 -16.14 26.58 0.50
CA LYS A 571 -16.68 27.50 -0.50
C LYS A 571 -17.98 26.98 -1.10
N ALA A 572 -18.04 25.69 -1.43
CA ALA A 572 -19.26 25.03 -1.90
C ALA A 572 -20.42 25.18 -0.90
N ALA A 573 -20.16 24.95 0.40
CA ALA A 573 -21.15 25.10 1.47
C ALA A 573 -21.67 26.55 1.63
N LYS A 574 -20.83 27.55 1.39
CA LYS A 574 -21.26 28.96 1.38
C LYS A 574 -22.14 29.27 0.19
N LEU A 575 -21.95 28.61 -0.95
CA LEU A 575 -22.74 28.82 -2.16
C LEU A 575 -24.07 28.08 -2.13
N ASN A 576 -24.08 26.85 -1.62
CA ASN A 576 -25.29 26.08 -1.40
C ASN A 576 -25.17 25.26 -0.09
N PRO A 577 -25.71 25.77 1.03
CA PRO A 577 -25.63 25.11 2.33
C PRO A 577 -26.57 23.91 2.49
N ASN A 578 -27.46 23.65 1.52
CA ASN A 578 -28.48 22.59 1.62
C ASN A 578 -28.08 21.29 0.90
N LEU A 579 -26.84 21.18 0.37
CA LEU A 579 -26.35 19.99 -0.29
C LEU A 579 -25.70 19.01 0.72
N PRO A 580 -26.34 17.87 1.05
CA PRO A 580 -25.82 16.92 2.03
C PRO A 580 -24.45 16.35 1.67
N CYS A 581 -24.19 16.14 0.37
CA CYS A 581 -22.92 15.60 -0.14
C CYS A 581 -21.70 16.46 0.21
N ILE A 582 -21.84 17.78 0.38
CA ILE A 582 -20.75 18.67 0.79
C ILE A 582 -20.26 18.32 2.19
N TYR A 583 -21.19 18.19 3.12
CA TYR A 583 -20.91 17.88 4.53
C TYR A 583 -20.42 16.44 4.66
N TYR A 584 -21.02 15.52 3.93
CA TYR A 584 -20.57 14.12 3.86
C TYR A 584 -19.12 14.02 3.39
N ASN A 585 -18.77 14.65 2.26
CA ASN A 585 -17.42 14.65 1.70
C ASN A 585 -16.42 15.32 2.66
N ARG A 586 -16.80 16.43 3.28
CA ARG A 586 -15.95 17.13 4.26
C ARG A 586 -15.73 16.28 5.52
N GLY A 587 -16.75 15.55 5.96
CA GLY A 587 -16.65 14.55 7.00
C GLY A 587 -15.65 13.44 6.67
N ASN A 588 -15.66 12.95 5.43
CA ASN A 588 -14.67 11.98 4.95
C ASN A 588 -13.24 12.53 5.04
N LEU A 589 -13.01 13.77 4.58
CA LEU A 589 -11.67 14.39 4.64
C LEU A 589 -11.20 14.65 6.07
N PHE A 590 -12.10 15.06 6.98
CA PHE A 590 -11.76 15.17 8.41
C PHE A 590 -11.42 13.84 9.03
N ALA A 591 -12.17 12.79 8.71
CA ALA A 591 -11.90 11.44 9.21
C ALA A 591 -10.56 10.90 8.69
N LEU A 592 -10.25 11.08 7.40
CA LEU A 592 -8.96 10.70 6.80
C LEU A 592 -7.78 11.50 7.38
N SER A 593 -8.03 12.75 7.81
CA SER A 593 -7.04 13.58 8.53
C SER A 593 -6.92 13.22 10.02
N GLY A 594 -7.69 12.24 10.53
CA GLY A 594 -7.72 11.88 11.95
C GLY A 594 -8.47 12.89 12.84
N ARG A 595 -9.19 13.83 12.25
CA ARG A 595 -10.00 14.86 12.92
C ARG A 595 -11.41 14.34 13.18
N PHE A 596 -11.51 13.29 14.02
CA PHE A 596 -12.74 12.56 14.24
C PHE A 596 -13.90 13.35 14.85
N PRO A 597 -13.68 14.27 15.79
CA PRO A 597 -14.77 15.11 16.30
C PRO A 597 -15.43 15.95 15.21
N GLU A 598 -14.63 16.60 14.37
CA GLU A 598 -15.12 17.42 13.24
C GLU A 598 -15.83 16.53 12.21
N ALA A 599 -15.30 15.36 11.91
CA ALA A 599 -15.93 14.40 11.02
C ALA A 599 -17.33 13.99 11.52
N PHE A 600 -17.46 13.73 12.82
CA PHE A 600 -18.74 13.37 13.44
C PHE A 600 -19.80 14.49 13.28
N GLU A 601 -19.42 15.73 13.52
CA GLU A 601 -20.32 16.89 13.36
C GLU A 601 -20.77 17.05 11.89
N GLU A 602 -19.85 16.88 10.95
CA GLU A 602 -20.13 16.98 9.52
C GLU A 602 -21.10 15.88 9.03
N TYR A 603 -20.86 14.63 9.41
CA TYR A 603 -21.80 13.56 9.08
C TYR A 603 -23.17 13.75 9.75
N SER A 604 -23.19 14.30 10.96
CA SER A 604 -24.44 14.61 11.65
C SER A 604 -25.21 15.71 10.94
N HIS A 605 -24.50 16.70 10.37
CA HIS A 605 -25.12 17.72 9.56
C HIS A 605 -25.65 17.16 8.23
N ALA A 606 -24.87 16.31 7.54
CA ALA A 606 -25.31 15.64 6.33
C ALA A 606 -26.60 14.82 6.57
N ILE A 607 -26.66 14.06 7.66
CA ILE A 607 -27.85 13.28 8.08
C ILE A 607 -29.04 14.18 8.43
N ALA A 608 -28.80 15.35 9.01
CA ALA A 608 -29.87 16.29 9.31
C ALA A 608 -30.52 16.88 8.05
N LEU A 609 -29.72 17.08 6.99
CA LEU A 609 -30.19 17.52 5.68
C LEU A 609 -30.87 16.39 4.89
N ASP A 610 -30.29 15.19 4.97
CA ASP A 610 -30.83 13.97 4.36
C ASP A 610 -30.82 12.78 5.35
N PRO A 611 -31.93 12.51 6.02
CA PRO A 611 -32.04 11.34 6.91
C PRO A 611 -31.97 9.98 6.20
N GLY A 612 -32.05 9.94 4.87
CA GLY A 612 -31.92 8.72 4.06
C GLY A 612 -30.49 8.38 3.65
N LEU A 613 -29.50 9.23 3.95
CA LEU A 613 -28.11 9.09 3.53
C LEU A 613 -27.40 7.99 4.34
N ALA A 614 -27.56 6.73 3.91
CA ALA A 614 -27.05 5.55 4.61
C ALA A 614 -25.52 5.57 4.79
N GLU A 615 -24.77 6.08 3.80
CA GLU A 615 -23.33 6.21 3.82
C GLU A 615 -22.86 7.13 4.96
N ALA A 616 -23.61 8.19 5.26
CA ALA A 616 -23.27 9.11 6.34
C ALA A 616 -23.46 8.46 7.71
N TYR A 617 -24.53 7.65 7.89
CA TYR A 617 -24.70 6.84 9.12
C TYR A 617 -23.56 5.84 9.28
N PHE A 618 -23.20 5.13 8.20
CA PHE A 618 -22.12 4.16 8.23
C PHE A 618 -20.79 4.80 8.65
N ASN A 619 -20.39 5.88 7.95
CA ASN A 619 -19.12 6.56 8.22
C ASN A 619 -19.11 7.25 9.59
N ARG A 620 -20.23 7.86 10.01
CA ARG A 620 -20.37 8.40 11.37
C ARG A 620 -20.24 7.31 12.44
N GLY A 621 -20.83 6.16 12.21
CA GLY A 621 -20.70 5.00 13.08
C GLY A 621 -19.27 4.52 13.22
N LEU A 622 -18.51 4.46 12.11
CA LEU A 622 -17.09 4.16 12.15
C LEU A 622 -16.31 5.18 12.98
N VAL A 623 -16.52 6.48 12.75
CA VAL A 623 -15.88 7.55 13.51
C VAL A 623 -16.20 7.45 15.00
N GLN A 624 -17.44 7.16 15.39
CA GLN A 624 -17.80 6.93 16.81
C GLN A 624 -17.04 5.75 17.42
N ILE A 625 -16.85 4.66 16.67
CA ILE A 625 -16.06 3.50 17.12
C ILE A 625 -14.61 3.93 17.37
N TYR A 626 -14.01 4.73 16.48
CA TYR A 626 -12.65 5.27 16.66
C TYR A 626 -12.56 6.23 17.85
N MET A 627 -13.62 6.99 18.13
CA MET A 627 -13.75 7.83 19.32
C MET A 627 -14.06 7.04 20.60
N LYS A 628 -14.03 5.70 20.52
CA LYS A 628 -14.30 4.74 21.62
C LYS A 628 -15.77 4.68 22.09
N ASP A 629 -16.72 5.22 21.34
CA ASP A 629 -18.16 5.06 21.59
C ASP A 629 -18.74 3.95 20.69
N THR A 630 -18.26 2.73 20.92
CA THR A 630 -18.59 1.56 20.08
C THR A 630 -20.08 1.27 20.03
N ARG A 631 -20.82 1.51 21.14
CA ARG A 631 -22.25 1.20 21.20
C ARG A 631 -23.06 2.10 20.27
N LYS A 632 -22.80 3.39 20.28
CA LYS A 632 -23.47 4.33 19.37
C LYS A 632 -23.04 4.13 17.94
N GLY A 633 -21.74 3.86 17.71
CA GLY A 633 -21.23 3.58 16.38
C GLY A 633 -21.91 2.39 15.73
N LEU A 634 -22.08 1.28 16.44
CA LEU A 634 -22.80 0.11 15.92
C LEU A 634 -24.29 0.39 15.66
N LEU A 635 -24.92 1.25 16.46
CA LEU A 635 -26.32 1.67 16.21
C LEU A 635 -26.45 2.47 14.91
N ASP A 636 -25.50 3.35 14.61
CA ASP A 636 -25.51 4.10 13.35
C ASP A 636 -25.23 3.18 12.16
N ILE A 637 -24.27 2.26 12.24
CA ILE A 637 -23.99 1.28 11.18
C ILE A 637 -25.18 0.35 10.90
N SER A 638 -26.06 0.14 11.88
CA SER A 638 -27.23 -0.73 11.71
C SER A 638 -28.45 -0.03 11.08
N LYS A 639 -28.40 1.28 10.92
CA LYS A 639 -29.41 2.07 10.21
C LYS A 639 -29.17 2.05 8.71
#